data_ed7637c8b216bb53fc329b8719b205a9
#
_entry.id   ed7637c8b216bb53fc329b8719b205a9
#
_cell.length_a   1.000
_cell.length_b   1.000
_cell.length_c   1.000
_cell.angle_alpha   90.00
_cell.angle_beta   90.00
_cell.angle_gamma   90.00
#
_symmetry.space_group_name_H-M   'P 1'
#
loop_
_entity.id
_entity.type
_entity.pdbx_description
1 polymer ?
#
loop_
_entity_poly.entity_id
_entity_poly.type
_entity_poly.pdbx_seq_one_letter_code
_entity_poly.pdbx_strand_id
1 'polypeptide(L)'
;MTHPVTSRAASIRARGVLIVAVVVGALAPLPPLLTRAQAADSTALGSPTVVTEQMEGQDRYTTAVAVSQRLSTAGPLPVVYLVSGESYAHSLAAGPAAACEGGAVLYTQAASLPGVTRDELIRLAPARVEIVGPASVVSDGVLDAVVAALPPETVVERLAGEDPGATSASVSARAFPDGAETVYVATASDFPDGTVAGAAASIAGGPLLLTAPDQMSDAALAELDRLTPAEVVVVGAVTAVSDGVLAQIAAHGPIPARVSGADRYATAVAVAAQLGPATPTVTVTSGQDFWGGLVVAPLAAERDAPVLFIDDNDLLPAATRDRLATTQPIRLILSGAIPELTRAELVGFADGRLTVQPVMTYPASEVAWHDYYEMFTLLRATEIAYPTLFDLFSLGKSHEGRDIWGGKISANVSADQGKPEVMIDALHHSNERMSVEQALYLLRILTDEYNTDAQIHRLLDTRTIWIVFALNPDGWFYDVTGGVYQYWRKNRQLTSGYYGTDLNRNYPYKWACCGGSSGDPWSWKYRGTAPWSAPETRRLRDFVVSRVIDGQQRIRTHATLHANGELVLYPWGYVKSSTGMPADDLAVFKTMASEMAELNGYTYKQSSRLYITDGDEIDWLYYQYGIFSFTIELYPTEQVSSRANYYPNYSVVPAQTARNRGAFLYLIEMAGCPYHAIDKGHQYCGDGSTPPPLEL
;
A
#
# COMPACT_ATOMS: atom_id res chain seq x y z
N MET A 1 39.47 -10.44 62.69
CA MET A 1 39.02 -9.25 63.45
C MET A 1 37.81 -8.72 62.69
N THR A 2 36.71 -9.11 63.18
CA THR A 2 35.57 -8.36 63.75
C THR A 2 34.84 -7.43 62.75
N HIS A 3 33.73 -7.91 62.30
CA HIS A 3 32.32 -7.45 62.35
C HIS A 3 32.06 -5.98 62.80
N PRO A 4 30.82 -5.48 62.68
CA PRO A 4 29.65 -5.81 61.84
C PRO A 4 28.75 -4.57 61.48
N VAL A 5 27.53 -4.89 60.99
CA VAL A 5 26.17 -4.29 61.37
C VAL A 5 25.61 -3.31 60.35
N THR A 6 24.41 -3.25 59.92
CA THR A 6 23.04 -3.82 60.15
C THR A 6 22.15 -3.31 59.04
N SER A 7 21.35 -4.11 58.47
CA SER A 7 19.90 -4.39 58.44
C SER A 7 18.95 -3.17 58.54
N ARG A 8 18.05 -3.05 57.60
CA ARG A 8 16.64 -2.87 57.89
C ARG A 8 15.75 -3.34 56.71
N ALA A 9 15.00 -4.36 57.04
CA ALA A 9 13.85 -4.81 56.26
C ALA A 9 12.61 -3.95 56.52
N ALA A 10 11.77 -3.81 55.52
CA ALA A 10 10.35 -3.44 55.75
C ALA A 10 9.46 -4.32 54.89
N SER A 11 8.71 -5.13 55.57
CA SER A 11 7.67 -6.01 55.10
C SER A 11 6.41 -5.23 54.73
N ILE A 12 5.69 -5.60 53.66
CA ILE A 12 4.25 -5.41 53.57
C ILE A 12 3.58 -6.66 53.00
N ARG A 13 2.51 -7.01 53.64
CA ARG A 13 1.74 -8.25 53.72
C ARG A 13 0.96 -8.61 52.48
N ALA A 14 0.83 -9.89 52.29
CA ALA A 14 -0.16 -10.59 51.47
C ALA A 14 -1.59 -10.42 52.01
N ARG A 15 -2.58 -10.54 51.12
CA ARG A 15 -3.81 -11.34 51.29
C ARG A 15 -4.76 -11.15 50.12
N GLY A 16 -5.25 -12.27 49.59
CA GLY A 16 -6.41 -12.31 48.70
C GLY A 16 -6.56 -13.67 47.98
N VAL A 17 -6.97 -14.69 48.75
CA VAL A 17 -7.43 -15.98 48.20
C VAL A 17 -8.81 -15.76 47.61
N LEU A 18 -9.04 -16.13 46.36
CA LEU A 18 -10.37 -16.25 45.79
C LEU A 18 -10.67 -17.71 45.47
N ILE A 19 -11.70 -18.23 46.10
CA ILE A 19 -12.22 -19.60 45.97
C ILE A 19 -13.09 -19.65 44.70
N VAL A 20 -12.77 -20.60 43.79
CA VAL A 20 -13.64 -20.92 42.64
C VAL A 20 -14.60 -22.04 43.08
N ALA A 21 -15.88 -21.74 43.08
CA ALA A 21 -16.95 -22.74 43.29
C ALA A 21 -17.28 -23.38 41.90
N VAL A 22 -17.16 -24.70 41.86
CA VAL A 22 -17.62 -25.51 40.72
C VAL A 22 -19.11 -25.78 40.90
N VAL A 23 -19.93 -25.33 39.95
CA VAL A 23 -21.32 -25.72 39.85
C VAL A 23 -21.43 -26.74 38.71
N VAL A 24 -21.77 -27.97 39.07
CA VAL A 24 -22.16 -29.04 38.14
C VAL A 24 -23.62 -28.86 37.80
N GLY A 25 -23.93 -28.53 36.56
CA GLY A 25 -25.31 -28.42 36.06
C GLY A 25 -25.54 -29.47 34.94
N ALA A 26 -26.65 -30.19 35.08
CA ALA A 26 -27.03 -31.34 34.27
C ALA A 26 -27.26 -31.06 32.79
N LEU A 27 -26.84 -32.03 31.95
CA LEU A 27 -27.06 -32.08 30.51
C LEU A 27 -28.52 -32.37 30.16
N ALA A 28 -29.14 -31.50 29.37
CA ALA A 28 -30.34 -31.80 28.61
C ALA A 28 -29.96 -31.89 27.09
N PRO A 29 -30.60 -32.76 26.29
CA PRO A 29 -30.24 -32.95 24.90
C PRO A 29 -30.68 -31.81 24.00
N LEU A 30 -29.79 -31.31 23.19
CA LEU A 30 -30.03 -30.28 22.17
C LEU A 30 -30.64 -30.89 20.90
N PRO A 31 -31.61 -30.21 20.27
CA PRO A 31 -32.13 -30.62 18.95
C PRO A 31 -31.12 -30.26 17.84
N PRO A 32 -31.21 -30.87 16.63
CA PRO A 32 -30.28 -30.61 15.54
C PRO A 32 -30.54 -29.23 14.96
N LEU A 33 -29.59 -28.32 15.14
CA LEU A 33 -29.55 -27.02 14.50
C LEU A 33 -28.83 -27.15 13.16
N LEU A 34 -29.62 -27.26 12.09
CA LEU A 34 -29.25 -26.76 10.78
C LEU A 34 -29.24 -25.24 10.87
N THR A 35 -28.13 -24.65 11.21
CA THR A 35 -27.93 -23.21 11.07
C THR A 35 -27.23 -22.94 9.74
N ARG A 36 -28.02 -22.37 8.83
CA ARG A 36 -27.58 -21.47 7.78
C ARG A 36 -26.42 -20.63 8.33
N ALA A 37 -25.24 -20.69 7.69
CA ALA A 37 -24.21 -19.71 7.93
C ALA A 37 -24.84 -18.33 7.68
N GLN A 38 -25.03 -17.58 8.73
CA GLN A 38 -25.34 -16.17 8.61
C GLN A 38 -24.09 -15.54 7.98
N ALA A 39 -24.24 -15.11 6.74
CA ALA A 39 -23.38 -14.08 6.20
C ALA A 39 -23.40 -12.94 7.23
N ALA A 40 -22.26 -12.62 7.80
CA ALA A 40 -22.13 -11.46 8.66
C ALA A 40 -22.65 -10.27 7.85
N ASP A 41 -23.59 -9.57 8.45
CA ASP A 41 -24.25 -8.41 7.86
C ASP A 41 -23.19 -7.38 7.46
N SER A 42 -22.85 -7.30 6.17
CA SER A 42 -21.94 -6.30 5.61
C SER A 42 -22.56 -4.89 5.55
N THR A 43 -23.76 -4.73 6.10
CA THR A 43 -24.55 -3.49 6.01
C THR A 43 -24.35 -2.51 7.18
N ALA A 44 -23.33 -2.70 8.05
CA ALA A 44 -23.08 -1.80 9.17
C ALA A 44 -21.62 -1.28 9.25
N LEU A 45 -20.97 -1.03 8.12
CA LEU A 45 -19.87 -0.07 8.13
C LEU A 45 -20.51 1.31 7.97
N GLY A 46 -20.71 2.02 9.07
CA GLY A 46 -21.18 3.39 9.08
C GLY A 46 -20.35 4.24 8.12
N SER A 47 -20.97 5.26 7.51
CA SER A 47 -20.27 6.24 6.69
C SER A 47 -18.97 6.66 7.38
N PRO A 48 -17.87 6.83 6.65
CA PRO A 48 -16.59 7.20 7.24
C PRO A 48 -16.76 8.43 8.14
N THR A 49 -16.34 8.32 9.38
CA THR A 49 -16.39 9.43 10.36
C THR A 49 -15.35 10.48 10.04
N VAL A 50 -14.35 10.15 9.21
CA VAL A 50 -13.25 11.03 8.79
C VAL A 50 -13.64 11.82 7.55
N VAL A 51 -13.53 13.15 7.65
CA VAL A 51 -13.76 14.06 6.53
C VAL A 51 -12.46 14.23 5.74
N THR A 52 -12.48 13.98 4.45
CA THR A 52 -11.35 14.23 3.55
C THR A 52 -11.57 15.50 2.74
N GLU A 53 -10.56 16.36 2.64
CA GLU A 53 -10.52 17.53 1.78
C GLU A 53 -9.37 17.36 0.79
N GLN A 54 -9.69 17.00 -0.48
CA GLN A 54 -8.71 16.83 -1.56
C GLN A 54 -8.44 18.17 -2.24
N MET A 55 -7.15 18.54 -2.36
CA MET A 55 -6.68 19.68 -3.13
C MET A 55 -5.68 19.17 -4.16
N GLU A 56 -6.17 18.93 -5.34
CA GLU A 56 -5.43 18.36 -6.46
C GLU A 56 -5.70 19.14 -7.73
N GLY A 57 -4.66 19.35 -8.52
CA GLY A 57 -4.71 19.87 -9.87
C GLY A 57 -4.01 18.92 -10.83
N GLN A 58 -4.07 19.22 -12.13
CA GLN A 58 -3.39 18.43 -13.16
C GLN A 58 -1.86 18.53 -13.07
N ASP A 59 -1.36 19.56 -12.40
CA ASP A 59 0.05 19.82 -12.16
C ASP A 59 0.25 20.64 -10.87
N ARG A 60 1.51 20.94 -10.53
CA ARG A 60 1.89 21.71 -9.34
C ARG A 60 1.26 23.11 -9.31
N TYR A 61 1.10 23.76 -10.46
CA TYR A 61 0.57 25.12 -10.56
C TYR A 61 -0.94 25.12 -10.25
N THR A 62 -1.68 24.21 -10.85
CA THR A 62 -3.12 24.01 -10.59
C THR A 62 -3.39 23.48 -9.19
N THR A 63 -2.51 22.68 -8.61
CA THR A 63 -2.58 22.24 -7.20
C THR A 63 -2.41 23.43 -6.24
N ALA A 64 -1.44 24.31 -6.47
CA ALA A 64 -1.28 25.53 -5.67
C ALA A 64 -2.51 26.43 -5.72
N VAL A 65 -3.14 26.55 -6.91
CA VAL A 65 -4.40 27.26 -7.08
C VAL A 65 -5.54 26.60 -6.29
N ALA A 66 -5.65 25.28 -6.32
CA ALA A 66 -6.67 24.58 -5.54
C ALA A 66 -6.52 24.82 -4.03
N VAL A 67 -5.27 24.86 -3.52
CA VAL A 67 -4.99 25.21 -2.12
C VAL A 67 -5.36 26.67 -1.83
N SER A 68 -4.95 27.63 -2.68
CA SER A 68 -5.23 29.05 -2.47
C SER A 68 -6.72 29.36 -2.50
N GLN A 69 -7.51 28.68 -3.35
CA GLN A 69 -8.96 28.78 -3.38
C GLN A 69 -9.62 28.31 -2.09
N ARG A 70 -8.97 27.38 -1.37
CA ARG A 70 -9.44 26.90 -0.07
C ARG A 70 -9.16 27.90 1.05
N LEU A 71 -8.03 28.62 0.98
CA LEU A 71 -7.67 29.71 1.90
C LEU A 71 -8.57 30.94 1.71
N SER A 72 -8.92 31.27 0.46
CA SER A 72 -9.73 32.44 0.13
C SER A 72 -10.82 32.12 -0.86
N THR A 73 -12.04 32.02 -0.37
CA THR A 73 -13.25 31.76 -1.21
C THR A 73 -13.82 33.02 -1.84
N ALA A 74 -13.59 34.23 -1.30
CA ALA A 74 -14.27 35.45 -1.77
C ALA A 74 -13.62 36.75 -1.30
N GLY A 75 -12.38 37.07 -1.70
CA GLY A 75 -11.88 38.40 -1.40
C GLY A 75 -10.37 38.56 -1.57
N PRO A 76 -9.87 39.80 -1.55
CA PRO A 76 -8.47 40.08 -1.70
C PRO A 76 -7.66 39.50 -0.52
N LEU A 77 -6.49 38.92 -0.82
CA LEU A 77 -5.50 38.52 0.19
C LEU A 77 -4.53 39.68 0.46
N PRO A 78 -3.99 39.78 1.67
CA PRO A 78 -2.97 40.80 1.96
C PRO A 78 -1.69 40.57 1.15
N VAL A 79 -1.28 39.32 0.98
CA VAL A 79 -0.04 38.98 0.28
C VAL A 79 -0.13 37.62 -0.44
N VAL A 80 0.60 37.53 -1.54
CA VAL A 80 0.92 36.24 -2.19
C VAL A 80 2.43 36.10 -2.29
N TYR A 81 2.96 34.98 -1.81
CA TYR A 81 4.34 34.57 -2.01
C TYR A 81 4.42 33.74 -3.30
N LEU A 82 5.07 34.28 -4.32
CA LEU A 82 5.26 33.64 -5.60
C LEU A 82 6.62 32.98 -5.66
N VAL A 83 6.66 31.65 -5.70
CA VAL A 83 7.86 30.84 -5.60
C VAL A 83 8.08 29.96 -6.84
N SER A 84 9.31 29.49 -7.06
CA SER A 84 9.59 28.55 -8.15
C SER A 84 8.88 27.21 -7.93
N GLY A 85 8.12 26.74 -8.96
CA GLY A 85 7.61 25.36 -9.01
C GLY A 85 8.66 24.34 -9.49
N GLU A 86 9.87 24.79 -9.87
CA GLU A 86 10.92 23.95 -10.44
C GLU A 86 12.09 23.75 -9.47
N SER A 87 12.16 24.55 -8.37
CA SER A 87 13.19 24.49 -7.36
C SER A 87 12.63 24.81 -5.97
N TYR A 88 12.92 23.98 -5.00
CA TYR A 88 12.46 24.13 -3.62
C TYR A 88 13.40 24.99 -2.74
N ALA A 89 14.69 24.98 -3.03
CA ALA A 89 15.73 25.45 -2.12
C ALA A 89 15.52 26.89 -1.58
N HIS A 90 15.04 27.79 -2.42
CA HIS A 90 14.71 29.17 -2.02
C HIS A 90 13.25 29.34 -1.58
N SER A 91 12.39 28.35 -1.84
CA SER A 91 10.92 28.44 -1.72
C SER A 91 10.38 28.02 -0.35
N LEU A 92 11.10 27.16 0.37
CA LEU A 92 10.62 26.50 1.61
C LEU A 92 10.22 27.48 2.71
N ALA A 93 10.85 28.66 2.80
CA ALA A 93 10.54 29.66 3.81
C ALA A 93 9.26 30.48 3.53
N ALA A 94 8.68 30.33 2.33
CA ALA A 94 7.50 31.12 1.93
C ALA A 94 6.23 30.70 2.69
N GLY A 95 6.08 29.41 3.04
CA GLY A 95 4.91 28.89 3.75
C GLY A 95 4.66 29.59 5.08
N PRO A 96 5.62 29.59 6.02
CA PRO A 96 5.50 30.31 7.30
C PRO A 96 5.26 31.80 7.15
N ALA A 97 5.92 32.45 6.21
CA ALA A 97 5.72 33.87 5.93
C ALA A 97 4.28 34.17 5.45
N ALA A 98 3.78 33.39 4.50
CA ALA A 98 2.41 33.51 4.02
C ALA A 98 1.38 33.24 5.13
N ALA A 99 1.62 32.24 5.98
CA ALA A 99 0.75 31.95 7.12
C ALA A 99 0.72 33.11 8.13
N CYS A 100 1.87 33.68 8.47
CA CYS A 100 1.97 34.81 9.40
C CYS A 100 1.22 36.04 8.91
N GLU A 101 1.27 36.33 7.63
CA GLU A 101 0.65 37.51 7.02
C GLU A 101 -0.77 37.27 6.47
N GLY A 102 -1.34 36.07 6.67
CA GLY A 102 -2.69 35.71 6.17
C GLY A 102 -2.76 35.62 4.64
N GLY A 103 -1.67 35.22 4.01
CA GLY A 103 -1.49 35.13 2.57
C GLY A 103 -1.51 33.70 2.04
N ALA A 104 -1.16 33.56 0.75
CA ALA A 104 -1.05 32.30 0.05
C ALA A 104 0.32 32.11 -0.60
N VAL A 105 0.67 30.86 -0.94
CA VAL A 105 1.82 30.53 -1.76
C VAL A 105 1.35 30.03 -3.12
N LEU A 106 1.89 30.60 -4.20
CA LEU A 106 1.64 30.16 -5.57
C LEU A 106 2.96 29.82 -6.27
N TYR A 107 2.88 28.91 -7.24
CA TYR A 107 4.04 28.52 -8.06
C TYR A 107 4.10 29.29 -9.36
N THR A 108 5.34 29.61 -9.80
CA THR A 108 5.64 30.07 -11.16
C THR A 108 6.72 29.19 -11.80
N GLN A 109 6.83 29.19 -13.12
CA GLN A 109 8.01 28.69 -13.81
C GLN A 109 9.17 29.66 -13.65
N ALA A 110 10.40 29.20 -13.83
CA ALA A 110 11.58 30.04 -13.68
C ALA A 110 11.58 31.20 -14.69
N ALA A 111 11.13 30.99 -15.92
CA ALA A 111 11.22 31.96 -17.02
C ALA A 111 9.89 32.56 -17.46
N SER A 112 8.74 32.04 -16.97
CA SER A 112 7.41 32.50 -17.42
C SER A 112 6.36 32.35 -16.34
N LEU A 113 5.37 33.24 -16.33
CA LEU A 113 4.22 33.18 -15.43
C LEU A 113 3.13 32.28 -16.06
N PRO A 114 2.82 31.08 -15.50
CA PRO A 114 1.76 30.24 -16.02
C PRO A 114 0.40 30.96 -16.05
N GLY A 115 -0.41 30.70 -17.06
CA GLY A 115 -1.74 31.34 -17.19
C GLY A 115 -2.63 31.09 -15.98
N VAL A 116 -2.65 29.87 -15.44
CA VAL A 116 -3.42 29.50 -14.26
C VAL A 116 -2.99 30.28 -13.01
N THR A 117 -1.69 30.50 -12.83
CA THR A 117 -1.13 31.30 -11.73
C THR A 117 -1.46 32.77 -11.90
N ARG A 118 -1.33 33.31 -13.12
CA ARG A 118 -1.72 34.68 -13.44
C ARG A 118 -3.22 34.93 -13.14
N ASP A 119 -4.08 34.06 -13.59
CA ASP A 119 -5.53 34.19 -13.41
C ASP A 119 -5.91 34.10 -11.93
N GLU A 120 -5.19 33.29 -11.15
CA GLU A 120 -5.36 33.19 -9.70
C GLU A 120 -4.86 34.47 -8.98
N LEU A 121 -3.73 35.02 -9.37
CA LEU A 121 -3.26 36.33 -8.86
C LEU A 121 -4.30 37.43 -9.10
N ILE A 122 -4.91 37.47 -10.28
CA ILE A 122 -5.98 38.40 -10.60
C ILE A 122 -7.21 38.17 -9.71
N ARG A 123 -7.60 36.91 -9.47
CA ARG A 123 -8.73 36.55 -8.60
C ARG A 123 -8.49 36.95 -7.15
N LEU A 124 -7.28 36.67 -6.65
CA LEU A 124 -6.89 37.01 -5.28
C LEU A 124 -6.72 38.48 -5.02
N ALA A 125 -6.46 39.30 -6.08
CA ALA A 125 -6.20 40.73 -6.00
C ALA A 125 -5.36 41.14 -4.79
N PRO A 126 -4.15 40.57 -4.61
CA PRO A 126 -3.36 40.79 -3.41
C PRO A 126 -2.88 42.24 -3.31
N ALA A 127 -2.79 42.77 -2.09
CA ALA A 127 -2.19 44.09 -1.87
C ALA A 127 -0.67 44.03 -2.19
N ARG A 128 -0.05 42.84 -2.02
CA ARG A 128 1.38 42.65 -2.27
C ARG A 128 1.69 41.27 -2.84
N VAL A 129 2.66 41.22 -3.76
CA VAL A 129 3.24 39.97 -4.25
C VAL A 129 4.74 39.95 -3.93
N GLU A 130 5.18 38.97 -3.17
CA GLU A 130 6.58 38.74 -2.84
C GLU A 130 7.14 37.62 -3.74
N ILE A 131 8.05 37.94 -4.65
CA ILE A 131 8.75 36.99 -5.49
C ILE A 131 9.96 36.47 -4.73
N VAL A 132 9.97 35.16 -4.40
CA VAL A 132 10.99 34.57 -3.56
C VAL A 132 12.08 33.90 -4.38
N GLY A 133 13.31 34.35 -4.16
CA GLY A 133 14.51 33.84 -4.81
C GLY A 133 15.10 34.79 -5.83
N PRO A 134 16.42 34.61 -6.16
CA PRO A 134 17.13 35.45 -7.11
C PRO A 134 16.59 35.29 -8.55
N ALA A 135 16.96 36.23 -9.44
CA ALA A 135 16.54 36.22 -10.84
C ALA A 135 16.94 34.95 -11.61
N SER A 136 17.92 34.20 -11.13
CA SER A 136 18.30 32.88 -11.64
C SER A 136 17.28 31.78 -11.29
N VAL A 137 16.43 31.97 -10.29
CA VAL A 137 15.40 31.02 -9.83
C VAL A 137 14.00 31.45 -10.31
N VAL A 138 13.67 32.74 -10.22
CA VAL A 138 12.46 33.33 -10.80
C VAL A 138 12.89 34.60 -11.56
N SER A 139 12.84 34.58 -12.88
CA SER A 139 13.39 35.64 -13.72
C SER A 139 12.70 37.01 -13.53
N ASP A 140 13.38 38.08 -13.90
CA ASP A 140 12.78 39.43 -13.91
C ASP A 140 11.63 39.52 -14.93
N GLY A 141 11.64 38.70 -15.99
CA GLY A 141 10.52 38.60 -16.92
C GLY A 141 9.24 38.08 -16.28
N VAL A 142 9.33 37.23 -15.25
CA VAL A 142 8.17 36.82 -14.43
C VAL A 142 7.68 37.98 -13.56
N LEU A 143 8.60 38.73 -12.94
CA LEU A 143 8.27 39.91 -12.16
C LEU A 143 7.51 40.94 -13.04
N ASP A 144 8.04 41.24 -14.22
CA ASP A 144 7.39 42.16 -15.16
C ASP A 144 5.99 41.67 -15.58
N ALA A 145 5.85 40.35 -15.79
CA ALA A 145 4.56 39.73 -16.13
C ALA A 145 3.53 39.83 -14.98
N VAL A 146 3.96 39.71 -13.73
CA VAL A 146 3.12 39.90 -12.54
C VAL A 146 2.69 41.36 -12.42
N VAL A 147 3.61 42.31 -12.57
CA VAL A 147 3.31 43.75 -12.56
C VAL A 147 2.32 44.12 -13.68
N ALA A 148 2.50 43.57 -14.86
CA ALA A 148 1.60 43.81 -16.00
C ALA A 148 0.19 43.19 -15.81
N ALA A 149 0.05 42.17 -15.01
CA ALA A 149 -1.22 41.47 -14.79
C ALA A 149 -2.07 42.04 -13.67
N LEU A 150 -1.48 42.80 -12.74
CA LEU A 150 -2.13 43.30 -11.52
C LEU A 150 -2.36 44.79 -11.56
N PRO A 151 -3.30 45.32 -10.73
CA PRO A 151 -3.53 46.74 -10.60
C PRO A 151 -2.26 47.52 -10.19
N PRO A 152 -2.09 48.78 -10.61
CA PRO A 152 -0.89 49.60 -10.34
C PRO A 152 -0.61 49.83 -8.85
N GLU A 153 -1.61 49.71 -8.00
CA GLU A 153 -1.51 49.81 -6.54
C GLU A 153 -0.95 48.56 -5.86
N THR A 154 -0.90 47.42 -6.57
CA THR A 154 -0.30 46.19 -6.05
C THR A 154 1.23 46.35 -5.98
N VAL A 155 1.80 46.18 -4.79
CA VAL A 155 3.24 46.20 -4.60
C VAL A 155 3.82 44.87 -5.02
N VAL A 156 4.78 44.84 -5.94
CA VAL A 156 5.49 43.62 -6.36
C VAL A 156 6.96 43.77 -6.02
N GLU A 157 7.46 42.94 -5.11
CA GLU A 157 8.85 43.01 -4.62
C GLU A 157 9.54 41.64 -4.74
N ARG A 158 10.88 41.65 -4.69
CA ARG A 158 11.68 40.43 -4.70
C ARG A 158 12.37 40.24 -3.36
N LEU A 159 12.19 39.07 -2.77
CA LEU A 159 12.89 38.62 -1.59
C LEU A 159 13.97 37.60 -1.99
N ALA A 160 15.25 37.98 -1.90
CA ALA A 160 16.34 37.13 -2.36
C ALA A 160 17.59 37.38 -1.55
N GLY A 161 18.47 36.40 -1.54
CA GLY A 161 19.84 36.46 -1.00
C GLY A 161 20.79 35.71 -1.92
N GLU A 162 22.07 35.71 -1.59
CA GLU A 162 23.14 35.05 -2.34
C GLU A 162 22.99 33.53 -2.32
N ASP A 163 22.38 32.98 -1.28
CA ASP A 163 22.10 31.54 -1.08
C ASP A 163 20.70 31.34 -0.47
N PRO A 164 20.20 30.07 -0.36
CA PRO A 164 18.91 29.79 0.24
C PRO A 164 18.75 30.26 1.69
N GLY A 165 19.83 30.20 2.49
CA GLY A 165 19.87 30.73 3.87
C GLY A 165 19.63 32.23 3.92
N ALA A 166 20.36 33.00 3.11
CA ALA A 166 20.17 34.44 2.97
C ALA A 166 18.80 34.81 2.41
N THR A 167 18.24 34.00 1.48
CA THR A 167 16.86 34.18 0.99
C THR A 167 15.86 33.95 2.12
N SER A 168 16.01 32.90 2.91
CA SER A 168 15.11 32.62 4.05
C SER A 168 15.17 33.73 5.11
N ALA A 169 16.36 34.29 5.35
CA ALA A 169 16.54 35.46 6.23
C ALA A 169 15.78 36.68 5.70
N SER A 170 15.88 36.96 4.39
CA SER A 170 15.13 38.06 3.76
C SER A 170 13.60 37.89 3.87
N VAL A 171 13.09 36.65 3.65
CA VAL A 171 11.68 36.31 3.82
C VAL A 171 11.25 36.46 5.28
N SER A 172 12.08 36.00 6.23
CA SER A 172 11.83 36.11 7.67
C SER A 172 11.79 37.57 8.12
N ALA A 173 12.78 38.39 7.73
CA ALA A 173 12.83 39.81 8.09
C ALA A 173 11.61 40.59 7.58
N ARG A 174 11.03 40.16 6.44
CA ARG A 174 9.82 40.76 5.87
C ARG A 174 8.56 40.37 6.65
N ALA A 175 8.38 39.09 6.96
CA ALA A 175 7.16 38.56 7.55
C ALA A 175 7.14 38.66 9.09
N PHE A 176 8.32 38.69 9.75
CA PHE A 176 8.46 38.71 11.21
C PHE A 176 9.27 39.94 11.69
N PRO A 177 8.82 41.17 11.43
CA PRO A 177 9.57 42.39 11.75
C PRO A 177 9.81 42.58 13.27
N ASP A 178 8.90 42.10 14.10
CA ASP A 178 8.92 42.23 15.56
C ASP A 178 9.65 41.10 16.29
N GLY A 179 10.27 40.16 15.54
CA GLY A 179 10.92 38.97 16.10
C GLY A 179 9.99 37.75 16.13
N ALA A 180 10.45 36.63 16.72
CA ALA A 180 9.67 35.40 16.83
C ALA A 180 10.06 34.59 18.06
N GLU A 181 9.10 34.02 18.77
CA GLU A 181 9.36 33.21 19.97
C GLU A 181 10.03 31.89 19.64
N THR A 182 9.60 31.24 18.53
CA THR A 182 10.15 29.97 18.04
C THR A 182 10.65 30.14 16.61
N VAL A 183 11.86 29.66 16.34
CA VAL A 183 12.46 29.59 14.99
C VAL A 183 12.71 28.14 14.62
N TYR A 184 12.28 27.76 13.42
CA TYR A 184 12.61 26.48 12.85
C TYR A 184 13.80 26.59 11.91
N VAL A 185 14.68 25.57 11.92
CA VAL A 185 15.83 25.47 11.01
C VAL A 185 15.82 24.13 10.32
N ALA A 186 16.03 24.12 9.00
CA ALA A 186 16.15 22.90 8.22
C ALA A 186 17.16 23.05 7.07
N THR A 187 17.60 21.94 6.50
CA THR A 187 18.50 21.99 5.35
C THR A 187 17.79 22.52 4.10
N ALA A 188 18.53 23.26 3.27
CA ALA A 188 18.11 23.64 1.92
C ALA A 188 18.50 22.59 0.85
N SER A 189 19.27 21.55 1.23
CA SER A 189 19.84 20.59 0.29
C SER A 189 18.88 19.48 -0.11
N ASP A 190 17.84 19.23 0.69
CA ASP A 190 16.71 18.33 0.36
C ASP A 190 15.42 18.94 0.90
N PHE A 191 14.26 18.60 0.32
CA PHE A 191 13.01 19.28 0.64
C PHE A 191 12.23 18.70 1.83
N PRO A 192 12.27 17.39 2.18
CA PRO A 192 11.31 16.82 3.11
C PRO A 192 11.36 17.45 4.51
N ASP A 193 12.55 17.55 5.08
CA ASP A 193 12.73 18.15 6.41
C ASP A 193 12.29 19.62 6.43
N GLY A 194 12.63 20.38 5.37
CA GLY A 194 12.22 21.77 5.21
C GLY A 194 10.71 21.94 5.02
N THR A 195 10.05 21.00 4.37
CA THR A 195 8.58 21.02 4.16
C THR A 195 7.84 20.83 5.48
N VAL A 196 8.19 19.82 6.28
CA VAL A 196 7.52 19.60 7.58
C VAL A 196 7.92 20.65 8.62
N ALA A 197 9.16 21.15 8.56
CA ALA A 197 9.59 22.29 9.38
C ALA A 197 8.82 23.57 9.04
N GLY A 198 8.60 23.84 7.74
CA GLY A 198 7.81 24.98 7.29
C GLY A 198 6.35 24.93 7.74
N ALA A 199 5.72 23.75 7.64
CA ALA A 199 4.37 23.57 8.16
C ALA A 199 4.29 23.74 9.68
N ALA A 200 5.25 23.17 10.42
CA ALA A 200 5.32 23.34 11.88
C ALA A 200 5.59 24.78 12.29
N ALA A 201 6.50 25.47 11.60
CA ALA A 201 6.79 26.89 11.80
C ALA A 201 5.53 27.74 11.55
N SER A 202 4.77 27.42 10.49
CA SER A 202 3.48 28.08 10.19
C SER A 202 2.48 27.95 11.33
N ILE A 203 2.35 26.74 11.89
CA ILE A 203 1.45 26.45 13.02
C ILE A 203 1.93 27.17 14.30
N ALA A 204 3.24 27.16 14.54
CA ALA A 204 3.85 27.83 15.72
C ALA A 204 3.89 29.37 15.60
N GLY A 205 3.59 29.94 14.44
CA GLY A 205 3.66 31.38 14.19
C GLY A 205 5.10 31.93 14.14
N GLY A 206 6.06 31.10 13.73
CA GLY A 206 7.46 31.46 13.61
C GLY A 206 8.04 31.27 12.21
N PRO A 207 9.23 31.79 11.90
CA PRO A 207 9.91 31.62 10.62
C PRO A 207 10.58 30.25 10.46
N LEU A 208 10.84 29.88 9.19
CA LEU A 208 11.79 28.85 8.80
C LEU A 208 13.07 29.49 8.26
N LEU A 209 14.19 29.26 8.88
CA LEU A 209 15.52 29.60 8.36
C LEU A 209 16.16 28.37 7.72
N LEU A 210 16.81 28.57 6.58
CA LEU A 210 17.43 27.48 5.81
C LEU A 210 18.95 27.49 6.03
N THR A 211 19.55 26.30 6.01
CA THR A 211 20.98 26.10 6.17
C THR A 211 21.56 25.14 5.14
N ALA A 212 22.85 25.27 4.82
CA ALA A 212 23.57 24.13 4.24
C ALA A 212 23.79 23.04 5.31
N PRO A 213 24.14 21.81 4.94
CA PRO A 213 24.26 20.71 5.90
C PRO A 213 25.30 20.92 7.00
N ASP A 214 26.36 21.66 6.72
CA ASP A 214 27.53 21.81 7.58
C ASP A 214 27.78 23.25 8.03
N GLN A 215 27.08 24.23 7.46
CA GLN A 215 27.26 25.63 7.77
C GLN A 215 26.01 26.47 7.52
N MET A 216 25.62 27.27 8.51
CA MET A 216 24.62 28.33 8.38
C MET A 216 25.23 29.60 7.81
N SER A 217 24.54 30.27 6.89
CA SER A 217 25.03 31.50 6.29
C SER A 217 25.06 32.67 7.31
N ASP A 218 25.98 33.61 7.14
CA ASP A 218 26.08 34.80 8.01
C ASP A 218 24.77 35.58 8.03
N ALA A 219 24.05 35.66 6.91
CA ALA A 219 22.76 36.34 6.84
C ALA A 219 21.69 35.64 7.69
N ALA A 220 21.67 34.30 7.69
CA ALA A 220 20.72 33.53 8.49
C ALA A 220 21.08 33.57 9.99
N LEU A 221 22.36 33.63 10.36
CA LEU A 221 22.81 33.84 11.74
C LEU A 221 22.45 35.25 12.22
N ALA A 222 22.66 36.27 11.40
CA ALA A 222 22.26 37.64 11.72
C ALA A 222 20.75 37.80 11.89
N GLU A 223 19.97 37.08 11.10
CA GLU A 223 18.52 37.04 11.25
C GLU A 223 18.09 36.33 12.54
N LEU A 224 18.77 35.25 12.92
CA LEU A 224 18.54 34.57 14.20
C LEU A 224 18.82 35.54 15.39
N ASP A 225 19.89 36.32 15.32
CA ASP A 225 20.19 37.38 16.32
C ASP A 225 19.07 38.41 16.37
N ARG A 226 18.56 38.87 15.22
CA ARG A 226 17.46 39.85 15.14
C ARG A 226 16.15 39.34 15.73
N LEU A 227 15.83 38.08 15.43
CA LEU A 227 14.57 37.43 15.88
C LEU A 227 14.51 37.24 17.39
N THR A 228 15.66 37.09 18.06
CA THR A 228 15.79 36.86 19.52
C THR A 228 14.86 35.76 20.05
N PRO A 229 14.84 34.54 19.45
CA PRO A 229 13.90 33.50 19.81
C PRO A 229 14.13 32.94 21.21
N ALA A 230 13.06 32.50 21.87
CA ALA A 230 13.15 31.72 23.10
C ALA A 230 13.48 30.24 22.81
N GLU A 231 13.09 29.74 21.61
CA GLU A 231 13.30 28.38 21.20
C GLU A 231 13.77 28.30 19.74
N VAL A 232 14.72 27.38 19.47
CA VAL A 232 15.11 27.00 18.10
C VAL A 232 14.96 25.51 17.93
N VAL A 233 14.18 25.12 16.91
CA VAL A 233 13.92 23.71 16.55
C VAL A 233 14.65 23.40 15.26
N VAL A 234 15.60 22.47 15.29
CA VAL A 234 16.33 21.99 14.10
C VAL A 234 15.68 20.70 13.63
N VAL A 235 15.14 20.71 12.41
CA VAL A 235 14.49 19.55 11.82
C VAL A 235 15.46 18.86 10.85
N GLY A 236 15.67 17.56 11.08
CA GLY A 236 16.53 16.71 10.27
C GLY A 236 17.63 16.00 11.04
N ALA A 237 18.07 14.88 10.51
CA ALA A 237 19.15 14.07 11.08
C ALA A 237 20.50 14.77 10.98
N VAL A 238 21.52 14.26 11.69
CA VAL A 238 22.88 14.81 11.68
C VAL A 238 23.51 14.90 10.28
N THR A 239 23.06 14.06 9.35
CA THR A 239 23.46 14.07 7.93
C THR A 239 22.82 15.21 7.13
N ALA A 240 21.66 15.70 7.56
CA ALA A 240 20.94 16.81 6.92
C ALA A 240 21.36 18.17 7.52
N VAL A 241 21.53 18.24 8.84
CA VAL A 241 22.01 19.42 9.57
C VAL A 241 23.03 18.94 10.62
N SER A 242 24.29 19.24 10.43
CA SER A 242 25.38 18.74 11.29
C SER A 242 25.33 19.35 12.71
N ASP A 243 26.02 18.70 13.66
CA ASP A 243 26.18 19.23 15.00
C ASP A 243 27.02 20.52 15.01
N GLY A 244 27.83 20.77 13.96
CA GLY A 244 28.53 22.04 13.73
C GLY A 244 27.55 23.20 13.54
N VAL A 245 26.46 23.00 12.80
CA VAL A 245 25.38 24.00 12.64
C VAL A 245 24.68 24.25 13.97
N LEU A 246 24.38 23.19 14.74
CA LEU A 246 23.79 23.35 16.08
C LEU A 246 24.68 24.19 16.99
N ALA A 247 25.99 23.99 16.94
CA ALA A 247 26.95 24.80 17.72
C ALA A 247 26.98 26.26 17.25
N GLN A 248 26.86 26.53 15.94
CA GLN A 248 26.72 27.90 15.41
C GLN A 248 25.44 28.56 15.96
N ILE A 249 24.30 27.89 15.87
CA ILE A 249 23.00 28.38 16.37
C ILE A 249 23.12 28.69 17.88
N ALA A 250 23.67 27.77 18.66
CA ALA A 250 23.84 27.94 20.12
C ALA A 250 24.77 29.12 20.51
N ALA A 251 25.63 29.60 19.60
CA ALA A 251 26.43 30.76 19.79
C ALA A 251 25.67 32.09 19.56
N HIS A 252 24.53 32.03 18.85
CA HIS A 252 23.69 33.16 18.46
C HIS A 252 22.32 33.19 19.14
N GLY A 253 21.97 32.16 19.95
CA GLY A 253 20.65 32.06 20.55
C GLY A 253 20.56 30.96 21.60
N PRO A 254 19.36 30.44 21.87
CA PRO A 254 19.17 29.32 22.79
C PRO A 254 19.78 28.05 22.21
N ILE A 255 20.06 27.07 23.08
CA ILE A 255 20.51 25.74 22.65
C ILE A 255 19.41 25.12 21.80
N PRO A 256 19.66 24.75 20.52
CA PRO A 256 18.64 24.25 19.63
C PRO A 256 18.23 22.81 20.00
N ALA A 257 16.94 22.53 19.86
CA ALA A 257 16.39 21.18 19.96
C ALA A 257 16.37 20.50 18.59
N ARG A 258 16.96 19.31 18.47
CA ARG A 258 16.89 18.53 17.22
C ARG A 258 15.66 17.64 17.21
N VAL A 259 14.91 17.66 16.10
CA VAL A 259 13.79 16.77 15.81
C VAL A 259 14.08 16.00 14.51
N SER A 260 14.16 14.68 14.59
CA SER A 260 14.41 13.82 13.43
C SER A 260 13.89 12.40 13.66
N GLY A 261 13.67 11.66 12.58
CA GLY A 261 13.35 10.22 12.55
C GLY A 261 14.39 9.42 11.75
N ALA A 262 14.13 8.14 11.58
CA ALA A 262 14.98 7.24 10.81
C ALA A 262 14.95 7.55 9.30
N ASP A 263 13.85 8.15 8.84
CA ASP A 263 13.59 8.54 7.46
C ASP A 263 12.70 9.82 7.45
N ARG A 264 12.34 10.30 6.25
CA ARG A 264 11.48 11.47 6.08
C ARG A 264 10.08 11.30 6.68
N TYR A 265 9.52 10.09 6.63
CA TYR A 265 8.20 9.78 7.19
C TYR A 265 8.22 9.80 8.71
N ALA A 266 9.22 9.19 9.31
CA ALA A 266 9.43 9.21 10.76
C ALA A 266 9.78 10.63 11.26
N THR A 267 10.53 11.42 10.48
CA THR A 267 10.80 12.83 10.79
C THR A 267 9.49 13.64 10.78
N ALA A 268 8.62 13.48 9.78
CA ALA A 268 7.32 14.16 9.72
C ALA A 268 6.47 13.83 10.95
N VAL A 269 6.42 12.56 11.35
CA VAL A 269 5.72 12.12 12.57
C VAL A 269 6.32 12.71 13.84
N ALA A 270 7.66 12.78 13.94
CA ALA A 270 8.35 13.38 15.09
C ALA A 270 8.05 14.88 15.22
N VAL A 271 8.03 15.61 14.10
CA VAL A 271 7.63 17.03 14.06
C VAL A 271 6.16 17.20 14.44
N ALA A 272 5.26 16.37 13.88
CA ALA A 272 3.85 16.40 14.23
C ALA A 272 3.59 16.11 15.72
N ALA A 273 4.43 15.29 16.35
CA ALA A 273 4.33 14.99 17.79
C ALA A 273 4.69 16.19 18.67
N GLN A 274 5.55 17.10 18.22
CA GLN A 274 5.88 18.35 18.94
C GLN A 274 4.67 19.30 19.02
N LEU A 275 3.79 19.26 18.01
CA LEU A 275 2.60 20.12 17.94
C LEU A 275 1.44 19.61 18.80
N GLY A 276 1.58 18.43 19.41
CA GLY A 276 0.61 17.86 20.34
C GLY A 276 0.33 16.36 20.12
N PRO A 277 -0.19 15.68 21.14
CA PRO A 277 -0.41 14.23 21.12
C PRO A 277 -1.54 13.81 20.18
N ALA A 278 -2.54 14.66 19.96
CA ALA A 278 -3.67 14.41 19.09
C ALA A 278 -4.16 15.70 18.45
N THR A 279 -4.04 15.82 17.15
CA THR A 279 -4.63 16.91 16.37
C THR A 279 -5.88 16.37 15.65
N PRO A 280 -7.02 17.10 15.70
CA PRO A 280 -8.24 16.64 15.03
C PRO A 280 -8.14 16.67 13.52
N THR A 281 -7.18 17.41 12.98
CA THR A 281 -6.91 17.54 11.55
C THR A 281 -5.45 17.19 11.27
N VAL A 282 -5.19 16.48 10.18
CA VAL A 282 -3.85 16.14 9.70
C VAL A 282 -3.80 16.47 8.21
N THR A 283 -2.72 17.08 7.78
CA THR A 283 -2.41 17.30 6.37
C THR A 283 -1.56 16.13 5.86
N VAL A 284 -1.87 15.60 4.68
CA VAL A 284 -1.14 14.52 4.04
C VAL A 284 -0.71 14.95 2.64
N THR A 285 0.55 14.68 2.30
CA THR A 285 1.11 14.98 0.98
C THR A 285 2.20 13.96 0.62
N SER A 286 2.61 13.91 -0.67
CA SER A 286 3.73 13.07 -1.10
C SER A 286 5.02 13.43 -0.35
N GLY A 287 5.78 12.43 0.06
CA GLY A 287 7.15 12.57 0.55
C GLY A 287 8.20 12.51 -0.57
N GLN A 288 7.77 12.28 -1.82
CA GLN A 288 8.66 12.16 -2.98
C GLN A 288 8.76 13.46 -3.80
N ASP A 289 7.84 14.40 -3.59
CA ASP A 289 7.87 15.73 -4.18
C ASP A 289 7.61 16.84 -3.14
N PHE A 290 7.95 18.09 -3.47
CA PHE A 290 7.81 19.22 -2.54
C PHE A 290 6.53 20.04 -2.77
N TRP A 291 5.79 19.78 -3.84
CA TRP A 291 4.80 20.75 -4.30
C TRP A 291 3.60 20.87 -3.37
N GLY A 292 3.03 19.72 -3.00
CA GLY A 292 1.84 19.69 -2.16
C GLY A 292 2.12 20.24 -0.75
N GLY A 293 3.27 19.85 -0.18
CA GLY A 293 3.64 20.20 1.19
C GLY A 293 3.99 21.67 1.40
N LEU A 294 4.66 22.29 0.44
CA LEU A 294 5.06 23.68 0.55
C LEU A 294 3.86 24.65 0.47
N VAL A 295 2.96 24.44 -0.50
CA VAL A 295 1.82 25.35 -0.71
C VAL A 295 0.73 25.18 0.33
N VAL A 296 0.64 24.02 0.97
CA VAL A 296 -0.39 23.74 1.98
C VAL A 296 -0.08 24.32 3.35
N ALA A 297 1.16 24.78 3.60
CA ALA A 297 1.61 25.25 4.91
C ALA A 297 0.72 26.38 5.52
N PRO A 298 0.25 27.39 4.79
CA PRO A 298 -0.68 28.38 5.34
C PRO A 298 -2.04 27.77 5.76
N LEU A 299 -2.55 26.81 4.98
CA LEU A 299 -3.80 26.11 5.31
C LEU A 299 -3.60 25.16 6.51
N ALA A 300 -2.43 24.52 6.58
CA ALA A 300 -2.05 23.69 7.72
C ALA A 300 -2.04 24.51 9.02
N ALA A 301 -1.52 25.74 8.97
CA ALA A 301 -1.56 26.68 10.10
C ALA A 301 -2.99 27.09 10.49
N GLU A 302 -3.84 27.47 9.51
CA GLU A 302 -5.25 27.83 9.76
C GLU A 302 -6.03 26.72 10.48
N ARG A 303 -5.64 25.45 10.27
CA ARG A 303 -6.33 24.27 10.79
C ARG A 303 -5.63 23.56 11.92
N ASP A 304 -4.50 24.05 12.41
CA ASP A 304 -3.60 23.35 13.35
C ASP A 304 -3.30 21.92 12.89
N ALA A 305 -3.06 21.74 11.59
CA ALA A 305 -2.99 20.45 10.91
C ALA A 305 -1.54 20.08 10.55
N PRO A 306 -0.81 19.32 11.38
CA PRO A 306 0.54 18.89 11.06
C PRO A 306 0.61 18.12 9.75
N VAL A 307 1.75 18.21 9.05
CA VAL A 307 1.98 17.51 7.78
C VAL A 307 2.59 16.16 8.03
N LEU A 308 1.99 15.13 7.42
CA LEU A 308 2.51 13.78 7.30
C LEU A 308 2.78 13.46 5.82
N PHE A 309 3.74 12.58 5.58
CA PHE A 309 4.07 12.15 4.24
C PHE A 309 3.53 10.76 3.91
N ILE A 310 3.14 10.57 2.65
CA ILE A 310 2.94 9.26 2.03
C ILE A 310 4.09 8.95 1.08
N ASP A 311 4.23 7.66 0.74
CA ASP A 311 5.07 7.19 -0.36
C ASP A 311 4.18 7.03 -1.60
N ASP A 312 4.75 7.26 -2.80
CA ASP A 312 4.06 7.03 -4.08
C ASP A 312 4.05 5.53 -4.46
N ASN A 313 4.70 4.70 -3.66
CA ASN A 313 4.71 3.24 -3.78
C ASN A 313 3.64 2.65 -2.87
N ASP A 314 2.53 2.32 -3.36
CA ASP A 314 1.39 1.50 -2.92
C ASP A 314 1.15 1.16 -1.42
N LEU A 315 2.14 1.25 -0.54
CA LEU A 315 1.98 1.00 0.90
C LEU A 315 2.16 2.28 1.70
N LEU A 316 1.21 2.53 2.58
CA LEU A 316 1.30 3.64 3.51
C LEU A 316 2.51 3.46 4.44
N PRO A 317 3.46 4.42 4.51
CA PRO A 317 4.65 4.31 5.36
C PRO A 317 4.28 3.98 6.80
N ALA A 318 5.01 3.05 7.43
CA ALA A 318 4.71 2.55 8.76
C ALA A 318 4.56 3.68 9.80
N ALA A 319 5.44 4.68 9.77
CA ALA A 319 5.37 5.80 10.70
C ALA A 319 4.06 6.60 10.54
N THR A 320 3.65 6.90 9.30
CA THR A 320 2.40 7.62 9.00
C THR A 320 1.18 6.80 9.40
N ARG A 321 1.15 5.51 9.05
CA ARG A 321 0.12 4.55 9.43
C ARG A 321 -0.08 4.49 10.95
N ASP A 322 1.01 4.28 11.69
CA ASP A 322 1.00 4.14 13.14
C ASP A 322 0.54 5.44 13.85
N ARG A 323 0.93 6.60 13.29
CA ARG A 323 0.47 7.91 13.78
C ARG A 323 -1.03 8.07 13.59
N LEU A 324 -1.57 7.79 12.39
CA LEU A 324 -3.01 7.89 12.11
C LEU A 324 -3.82 6.93 12.99
N ALA A 325 -3.39 5.67 13.11
CA ALA A 325 -4.05 4.67 13.95
C ALA A 325 -4.06 5.07 15.44
N THR A 326 -3.02 5.76 15.91
CA THR A 326 -2.90 6.20 17.31
C THR A 326 -3.70 7.47 17.58
N THR A 327 -3.68 8.45 16.67
CA THR A 327 -4.28 9.77 16.89
C THR A 327 -5.73 9.87 16.43
N GLN A 328 -6.13 9.02 15.49
CA GLN A 328 -7.48 8.96 14.91
C GLN A 328 -8.05 10.35 14.56
N PRO A 329 -7.42 11.09 13.65
CA PRO A 329 -7.90 12.40 13.26
C PRO A 329 -9.29 12.31 12.61
N ILE A 330 -10.14 13.29 12.83
CA ILE A 330 -11.48 13.35 12.24
C ILE A 330 -11.51 14.03 10.86
N ARG A 331 -10.38 14.62 10.45
CA ARG A 331 -10.23 15.30 9.16
C ARG A 331 -8.84 15.08 8.57
N LEU A 332 -8.81 14.80 7.27
CA LEU A 332 -7.58 14.71 6.48
C LEU A 332 -7.63 15.75 5.36
N ILE A 333 -6.62 16.61 5.31
CA ILE A 333 -6.35 17.53 4.22
C ILE A 333 -5.36 16.85 3.29
N LEU A 334 -5.76 16.54 2.07
CA LEU A 334 -4.95 15.82 1.10
C LEU A 334 -4.45 16.80 0.05
N SER A 335 -3.13 17.04 -0.01
CA SER A 335 -2.52 18.00 -0.93
C SER A 335 -1.68 17.31 -1.99
N GLY A 336 -2.04 17.48 -3.25
CA GLY A 336 -1.47 16.77 -4.39
C GLY A 336 -2.25 15.52 -4.79
N ALA A 337 -1.75 14.79 -5.77
CA ALA A 337 -2.34 13.54 -6.25
C ALA A 337 -2.13 12.42 -5.21
N ILE A 338 -3.21 11.96 -4.59
CA ILE A 338 -3.21 10.84 -3.66
C ILE A 338 -3.99 9.68 -4.31
N PRO A 339 -3.34 8.54 -4.60
CA PRO A 339 -4.03 7.38 -5.18
C PRO A 339 -5.24 6.93 -4.36
N GLU A 340 -6.27 6.40 -5.03
CA GLU A 340 -7.53 5.99 -4.37
C GLU A 340 -7.30 4.96 -3.27
N LEU A 341 -6.46 3.98 -3.52
CA LEU A 341 -6.12 2.95 -2.55
C LEU A 341 -5.40 3.53 -1.32
N THR A 342 -4.41 4.40 -1.53
CA THR A 342 -3.71 5.10 -0.43
C THR A 342 -4.67 5.98 0.38
N ARG A 343 -5.62 6.65 -0.29
CA ARG A 343 -6.67 7.44 0.38
C ARG A 343 -7.57 6.55 1.24
N ALA A 344 -7.95 5.38 0.74
CA ALA A 344 -8.73 4.41 1.50
C ALA A 344 -7.97 3.89 2.73
N GLU A 345 -6.67 3.64 2.62
CA GLU A 345 -5.81 3.29 3.76
C GLU A 345 -5.74 4.42 4.78
N LEU A 346 -5.47 5.67 4.34
CA LEU A 346 -5.42 6.84 5.22
C LEU A 346 -6.71 6.98 6.03
N VAL A 347 -7.86 6.92 5.37
CA VAL A 347 -9.17 6.99 6.02
C VAL A 347 -9.38 5.78 6.94
N GLY A 348 -9.04 4.58 6.48
CA GLY A 348 -9.22 3.35 7.25
C GLY A 348 -8.41 3.31 8.55
N PHE A 349 -7.18 3.83 8.56
CA PHE A 349 -6.37 3.97 9.78
C PHE A 349 -6.86 5.13 10.65
N ALA A 350 -7.27 6.24 10.06
CA ALA A 350 -7.77 7.39 10.80
C ALA A 350 -9.09 7.11 11.53
N ASP A 351 -10.01 6.32 10.95
CA ASP A 351 -11.30 5.99 11.57
C ASP A 351 -11.30 4.63 12.31
N GLY A 352 -10.16 3.95 12.36
CA GLY A 352 -9.99 2.70 13.08
C GLY A 352 -10.55 1.45 12.39
N ARG A 353 -11.02 1.54 11.13
CA ARG A 353 -11.40 0.36 10.33
C ARG A 353 -10.19 -0.49 9.95
N LEU A 354 -9.02 0.13 9.80
CA LEU A 354 -7.73 -0.53 9.70
C LEU A 354 -6.99 -0.40 11.02
N THR A 355 -6.31 -1.45 11.45
CA THR A 355 -5.53 -1.47 12.68
C THR A 355 -4.11 -1.95 12.40
N VAL A 356 -3.15 -1.40 13.12
CA VAL A 356 -1.76 -1.88 13.04
C VAL A 356 -1.70 -3.31 13.56
N GLN A 357 -1.21 -4.21 12.71
CA GLN A 357 -1.05 -5.63 13.03
C GLN A 357 0.43 -5.97 13.27
N PRO A 358 0.75 -7.05 14.02
CA PRO A 358 2.13 -7.51 14.16
C PRO A 358 2.74 -7.86 12.80
N VAL A 359 3.87 -7.28 12.48
CA VAL A 359 4.59 -7.50 11.22
C VAL A 359 5.37 -8.82 11.29
N MET A 360 5.39 -9.60 10.19
CA MET A 360 6.29 -10.74 10.05
C MET A 360 7.72 -10.25 9.88
N THR A 361 8.68 -10.97 10.46
CA THR A 361 10.08 -10.52 10.40
C THR A 361 10.76 -11.08 9.15
N TYR A 362 10.84 -10.29 8.10
CA TYR A 362 11.64 -10.61 6.91
C TYR A 362 13.14 -10.34 7.14
N PRO A 363 14.04 -10.97 6.34
CA PRO A 363 15.43 -10.50 6.24
C PRO A 363 15.46 -9.02 5.84
N ALA A 364 16.37 -8.24 6.41
CA ALA A 364 16.42 -6.78 6.23
C ALA A 364 16.55 -6.31 4.77
N SER A 365 17.06 -7.16 3.87
CA SER A 365 17.14 -6.89 2.42
C SER A 365 15.82 -7.15 1.66
N GLU A 366 14.80 -7.69 2.31
CA GLU A 366 13.60 -8.24 1.68
C GLU A 366 12.29 -7.67 2.27
N VAL A 367 12.38 -6.58 3.00
CA VAL A 367 11.24 -5.91 3.68
C VAL A 367 10.18 -5.34 2.72
N ALA A 368 10.46 -5.30 1.42
CA ALA A 368 9.51 -4.84 0.43
C ALA A 368 8.48 -5.90 -0.02
N TRP A 369 8.69 -7.17 0.32
CA TRP A 369 7.69 -8.21 0.10
C TRP A 369 6.54 -8.04 1.08
N HIS A 370 5.29 -8.15 0.58
CA HIS A 370 4.14 -8.18 1.49
C HIS A 370 4.26 -9.34 2.48
N ASP A 371 3.92 -9.06 3.72
CA ASP A 371 3.66 -10.11 4.71
C ASP A 371 2.15 -10.44 4.79
N TYR A 372 1.79 -11.42 5.61
CA TYR A 372 0.38 -11.83 5.76
C TYR A 372 -0.52 -10.67 6.24
N TYR A 373 -0.02 -9.81 7.12
CA TYR A 373 -0.80 -8.71 7.67
C TYR A 373 -0.86 -7.50 6.74
N GLU A 374 0.22 -7.24 6.00
CA GLU A 374 0.27 -6.23 4.94
C GLU A 374 -0.65 -6.62 3.78
N MET A 375 -0.61 -7.89 3.35
CA MET A 375 -1.60 -8.43 2.41
C MET A 375 -3.01 -8.19 2.91
N PHE A 376 -3.35 -8.56 4.16
CA PHE A 376 -4.68 -8.34 4.72
C PHE A 376 -5.06 -6.86 4.75
N THR A 377 -4.13 -5.97 5.13
CA THR A 377 -4.35 -4.53 5.14
C THR A 377 -4.70 -4.01 3.74
N LEU A 378 -3.93 -4.43 2.72
CA LEU A 378 -4.20 -4.09 1.33
C LEU A 378 -5.57 -4.59 0.86
N LEU A 379 -5.95 -5.83 1.19
CA LEU A 379 -7.26 -6.39 0.85
C LEU A 379 -8.40 -5.58 1.47
N ARG A 380 -8.29 -5.22 2.75
CA ARG A 380 -9.29 -4.38 3.44
C ARG A 380 -9.36 -2.97 2.86
N ALA A 381 -8.23 -2.36 2.54
CA ALA A 381 -8.20 -1.06 1.90
C ALA A 381 -8.84 -1.10 0.51
N THR A 382 -8.60 -2.16 -0.26
CA THR A 382 -9.24 -2.36 -1.56
C THR A 382 -10.76 -2.51 -1.43
N GLU A 383 -11.25 -3.24 -0.43
CA GLU A 383 -12.69 -3.35 -0.18
C GLU A 383 -13.32 -2.00 0.19
N ILE A 384 -12.61 -1.17 0.96
CA ILE A 384 -13.04 0.19 1.29
C ILE A 384 -13.07 1.09 0.06
N ALA A 385 -12.04 1.00 -0.81
CA ALA A 385 -11.92 1.82 -2.00
C ALA A 385 -12.92 1.42 -3.10
N TYR A 386 -13.17 0.11 -3.25
CA TYR A 386 -13.95 -0.45 -4.36
C TYR A 386 -15.12 -1.35 -3.90
N PRO A 387 -16.05 -0.85 -3.04
CA PRO A 387 -17.08 -1.67 -2.38
C PRO A 387 -18.10 -2.28 -3.34
N THR A 388 -18.17 -1.80 -4.59
CA THR A 388 -19.06 -2.36 -5.63
C THR A 388 -18.38 -3.39 -6.53
N LEU A 389 -17.04 -3.48 -6.46
CA LEU A 389 -16.22 -4.34 -7.31
C LEU A 389 -15.55 -5.49 -6.55
N PHE A 390 -15.24 -5.29 -5.28
CA PHE A 390 -14.48 -6.24 -4.45
C PHE A 390 -15.18 -6.53 -3.12
N ASP A 391 -15.26 -7.82 -2.76
CA ASP A 391 -15.81 -8.33 -1.50
C ASP A 391 -14.81 -9.32 -0.89
N LEU A 392 -14.31 -8.99 0.30
CA LEU A 392 -13.31 -9.77 1.04
C LEU A 392 -14.01 -10.75 1.99
N PHE A 393 -13.60 -12.01 1.94
CA PHE A 393 -14.14 -13.03 2.85
C PHE A 393 -13.07 -14.02 3.31
N SER A 394 -13.34 -14.75 4.39
CA SER A 394 -12.49 -15.86 4.83
C SER A 394 -13.07 -17.19 4.36
N LEU A 395 -12.24 -18.02 3.72
CA LEU A 395 -12.59 -19.41 3.44
C LEU A 395 -12.68 -20.25 4.73
N GLY A 396 -12.16 -19.73 5.82
CA GLY A 396 -12.07 -20.37 7.13
C GLY A 396 -10.62 -20.40 7.65
N LYS A 397 -10.42 -21.12 8.75
CA LYS A 397 -9.13 -21.11 9.45
C LYS A 397 -8.18 -22.21 8.94
N SER A 398 -6.89 -21.86 8.87
CA SER A 398 -5.74 -22.74 8.71
C SER A 398 -5.54 -23.63 9.94
N HIS A 399 -4.50 -24.45 9.95
CA HIS A 399 -4.18 -25.32 11.08
C HIS A 399 -3.85 -24.54 12.37
N GLU A 400 -3.08 -23.45 12.28
CA GLU A 400 -2.73 -22.59 13.42
C GLU A 400 -3.76 -21.47 13.68
N GLY A 401 -4.89 -21.48 12.99
CA GLY A 401 -6.01 -20.56 13.26
C GLY A 401 -5.99 -19.24 12.51
N ARG A 402 -5.11 -19.05 11.51
CA ARG A 402 -5.12 -17.87 10.63
C ARG A 402 -6.22 -17.96 9.60
N ASP A 403 -6.80 -16.85 9.21
CA ASP A 403 -7.78 -16.81 8.12
C ASP A 403 -7.11 -17.11 6.78
N ILE A 404 -7.80 -17.88 5.95
CA ILE A 404 -7.45 -18.06 4.54
C ILE A 404 -8.30 -17.06 3.77
N TRP A 405 -7.69 -15.95 3.38
CA TRP A 405 -8.41 -14.85 2.75
C TRP A 405 -8.70 -15.12 1.29
N GLY A 406 -9.96 -14.91 0.92
CA GLY A 406 -10.46 -14.92 -0.44
C GLY A 406 -11.13 -13.62 -0.81
N GLY A 407 -11.15 -13.30 -2.09
CA GLY A 407 -11.83 -12.15 -2.64
C GLY A 407 -12.72 -12.50 -3.81
N LYS A 408 -13.91 -11.90 -3.87
CA LYS A 408 -14.79 -11.88 -5.02
C LYS A 408 -14.62 -10.58 -5.77
N ILE A 409 -14.39 -10.65 -7.08
CA ILE A 409 -14.22 -9.47 -7.93
C ILE A 409 -15.23 -9.57 -9.07
N SER A 410 -16.09 -8.59 -9.22
CA SER A 410 -17.10 -8.52 -10.28
C SER A 410 -17.81 -7.17 -10.22
N ALA A 411 -18.26 -6.63 -11.33
CA ALA A 411 -19.18 -5.49 -11.29
C ALA A 411 -20.45 -5.88 -10.52
N ASN A 412 -20.86 -4.99 -9.58
CA ASN A 412 -21.95 -5.25 -8.64
C ASN A 412 -21.70 -6.52 -7.79
N VAL A 413 -20.58 -6.52 -7.07
CA VAL A 413 -20.03 -7.70 -6.36
C VAL A 413 -20.99 -8.31 -5.33
N SER A 414 -21.89 -7.53 -4.73
CA SER A 414 -22.88 -8.00 -3.74
C SER A 414 -23.98 -8.89 -4.33
N ALA A 415 -24.19 -8.86 -5.64
CA ALA A 415 -25.20 -9.66 -6.32
C ALA A 415 -24.64 -10.98 -6.85
N ASP A 416 -25.41 -12.06 -6.74
CA ASP A 416 -25.17 -13.26 -7.54
C ASP A 416 -25.89 -13.09 -8.88
N GLN A 417 -25.12 -12.84 -9.93
CA GLN A 417 -25.66 -12.55 -11.27
C GLN A 417 -25.62 -13.78 -12.20
N GLY A 418 -25.24 -14.95 -11.68
CA GLY A 418 -25.12 -16.17 -12.48
C GLY A 418 -24.03 -16.11 -13.57
N LYS A 419 -23.09 -15.16 -13.47
CA LYS A 419 -21.96 -15.03 -14.38
C LYS A 419 -21.08 -16.28 -14.36
N PRO A 420 -20.43 -16.66 -15.48
CA PRO A 420 -19.36 -17.65 -15.45
C PRO A 420 -18.24 -17.26 -14.50
N GLU A 421 -17.69 -18.24 -13.79
CA GLU A 421 -16.70 -18.00 -12.74
C GLU A 421 -15.32 -18.53 -13.12
N VAL A 422 -14.30 -17.79 -12.68
CA VAL A 422 -12.91 -18.20 -12.69
C VAL A 422 -12.37 -18.18 -11.26
N MET A 423 -11.51 -19.14 -10.91
CA MET A 423 -10.82 -19.16 -9.63
C MET A 423 -9.31 -19.08 -9.85
N ILE A 424 -8.65 -18.32 -9.01
CA ILE A 424 -7.18 -18.20 -8.95
C ILE A 424 -6.80 -18.38 -7.49
N ASP A 425 -5.84 -19.24 -7.19
CA ASP A 425 -5.33 -19.39 -5.84
C ASP A 425 -3.82 -19.36 -5.81
N ALA A 426 -3.29 -18.93 -4.67
CA ALA A 426 -1.87 -18.71 -4.46
C ALA A 426 -1.38 -19.38 -3.19
N LEU A 427 -0.08 -19.61 -3.14
CA LEU A 427 0.65 -20.04 -1.95
C LEU A 427 0.21 -21.38 -1.37
N HIS A 428 0.05 -22.40 -2.18
CA HIS A 428 0.04 -23.79 -1.69
C HIS A 428 1.34 -24.13 -0.96
N HIS A 429 2.45 -23.65 -1.51
CA HIS A 429 3.78 -23.80 -0.93
C HIS A 429 4.28 -22.45 -0.40
N SER A 430 4.60 -22.44 0.87
CA SER A 430 4.84 -21.20 1.61
C SER A 430 6.12 -20.44 1.23
N ASN A 431 7.07 -21.11 0.58
CA ASN A 431 8.27 -20.47 0.05
C ASN A 431 8.10 -19.87 -1.35
N GLU A 432 6.90 -19.95 -1.95
CA GLU A 432 6.61 -19.50 -3.30
C GLU A 432 5.87 -18.14 -3.30
N ARG A 433 6.46 -17.13 -2.64
CA ARG A 433 5.83 -15.82 -2.37
C ARG A 433 5.47 -15.00 -3.61
N MET A 434 6.16 -15.20 -4.75
CA MET A 434 5.80 -14.57 -6.01
C MET A 434 4.33 -14.82 -6.38
N SER A 435 3.76 -15.93 -5.92
CA SER A 435 2.34 -16.25 -6.14
C SER A 435 1.39 -15.28 -5.42
N VAL A 436 1.73 -14.84 -4.22
CA VAL A 436 0.96 -13.82 -3.47
C VAL A 436 1.02 -12.47 -4.18
N GLU A 437 2.22 -12.04 -4.56
CA GLU A 437 2.40 -10.77 -5.28
C GLU A 437 1.66 -10.75 -6.62
N GLN A 438 1.64 -11.88 -7.32
CA GLN A 438 0.85 -12.02 -8.56
C GLN A 438 -0.66 -11.93 -8.30
N ALA A 439 -1.15 -12.53 -7.22
CA ALA A 439 -2.56 -12.44 -6.84
C ALA A 439 -2.96 -11.00 -6.45
N LEU A 440 -2.11 -10.30 -5.72
CA LEU A 440 -2.31 -8.89 -5.36
C LEU A 440 -2.24 -7.97 -6.59
N TYR A 441 -1.28 -8.20 -7.50
CA TYR A 441 -1.22 -7.49 -8.77
C TYR A 441 -2.52 -7.63 -9.57
N LEU A 442 -3.07 -8.85 -9.66
CA LEU A 442 -4.34 -9.10 -10.36
C LEU A 442 -5.51 -8.35 -9.72
N LEU A 443 -5.62 -8.38 -8.40
CA LEU A 443 -6.64 -7.61 -7.69
C LEU A 443 -6.56 -6.14 -8.08
N ARG A 444 -5.36 -5.55 -8.02
CA ARG A 444 -5.15 -4.13 -8.30
C ARG A 444 -5.56 -3.75 -9.71
N ILE A 445 -5.04 -4.42 -10.73
CA ILE A 445 -5.39 -4.06 -12.12
C ILE A 445 -6.90 -4.22 -12.38
N LEU A 446 -7.54 -5.24 -11.80
CA LEU A 446 -8.97 -5.47 -11.97
C LEU A 446 -9.83 -4.40 -11.30
N THR A 447 -9.37 -3.82 -10.19
CA THR A 447 -10.10 -2.75 -9.50
C THR A 447 -9.73 -1.36 -10.01
N ASP A 448 -8.44 -1.03 -10.11
CA ASP A 448 -7.96 0.30 -10.47
C ASP A 448 -8.26 0.64 -11.94
N GLU A 449 -8.14 -0.34 -12.82
CA GLU A 449 -8.32 -0.14 -14.26
C GLU A 449 -9.76 -0.38 -14.74
N TYR A 450 -10.71 -0.74 -13.87
CA TYR A 450 -12.11 -1.02 -14.26
C TYR A 450 -12.75 0.12 -15.05
N ASN A 451 -12.50 1.36 -14.69
CA ASN A 451 -13.06 2.53 -15.37
C ASN A 451 -12.25 3.03 -16.56
N THR A 452 -11.04 2.52 -16.77
CA THR A 452 -10.09 3.05 -17.76
C THR A 452 -9.69 2.03 -18.84
N ASP A 453 -9.80 0.72 -18.56
CA ASP A 453 -9.51 -0.36 -19.50
C ASP A 453 -10.80 -1.05 -19.94
N ALA A 454 -11.11 -0.97 -21.25
CA ALA A 454 -12.34 -1.52 -21.81
C ALA A 454 -12.45 -3.04 -21.70
N GLN A 455 -11.31 -3.77 -21.73
CA GLN A 455 -11.28 -5.22 -21.58
C GLN A 455 -11.62 -5.60 -20.13
N ILE A 456 -10.98 -4.98 -19.14
CA ILE A 456 -11.24 -5.22 -17.72
C ILE A 456 -12.68 -4.87 -17.38
N HIS A 457 -13.19 -3.72 -17.84
CA HIS A 457 -14.60 -3.34 -17.68
C HIS A 457 -15.55 -4.45 -18.14
N ARG A 458 -15.39 -4.89 -19.38
CA ARG A 458 -16.22 -5.96 -19.95
C ARG A 458 -16.08 -7.29 -19.20
N LEU A 459 -14.86 -7.64 -18.76
CA LEU A 459 -14.63 -8.86 -18.00
C LEU A 459 -15.37 -8.84 -16.67
N LEU A 460 -15.29 -7.76 -15.90
CA LEU A 460 -15.97 -7.67 -14.61
C LEU A 460 -17.50 -7.59 -14.77
N ASP A 461 -17.98 -7.01 -15.86
CA ASP A 461 -19.41 -6.98 -16.17
C ASP A 461 -19.97 -8.38 -16.50
N THR A 462 -19.14 -9.27 -17.03
CA THR A 462 -19.58 -10.58 -17.57
C THR A 462 -19.02 -11.79 -16.84
N ARG A 463 -18.11 -11.62 -15.88
CA ARG A 463 -17.46 -12.70 -15.12
C ARG A 463 -17.52 -12.43 -13.62
N THR A 464 -17.42 -13.49 -12.85
CA THR A 464 -17.08 -13.44 -11.44
C THR A 464 -15.70 -14.07 -11.24
N ILE A 465 -14.79 -13.34 -10.62
CA ILE A 465 -13.42 -13.75 -10.39
C ILE A 465 -13.27 -14.00 -8.90
N TRP A 466 -12.75 -15.16 -8.53
CA TRP A 466 -12.43 -15.54 -7.17
C TRP A 466 -10.91 -15.64 -7.02
N ILE A 467 -10.33 -14.98 -6.04
CA ILE A 467 -8.91 -15.09 -5.74
C ILE A 467 -8.75 -15.57 -4.30
N VAL A 468 -7.98 -16.65 -4.08
CA VAL A 468 -7.50 -17.09 -2.78
C VAL A 468 -6.05 -16.62 -2.64
N PHE A 469 -5.80 -15.62 -1.81
CA PHE A 469 -4.53 -14.90 -1.82
C PHE A 469 -3.37 -15.66 -1.18
N ALA A 470 -3.65 -16.47 -0.16
CA ALA A 470 -2.64 -17.29 0.51
C ALA A 470 -3.29 -18.53 1.15
N LEU A 471 -3.22 -19.68 0.48
CA LEU A 471 -3.82 -20.91 0.98
C LEU A 471 -3.07 -21.47 2.20
N ASN A 472 -1.76 -21.24 2.32
CA ASN A 472 -0.87 -21.74 3.36
C ASN A 472 -0.28 -20.61 4.24
N PRO A 473 -1.09 -19.86 4.97
CA PRO A 473 -0.61 -18.74 5.78
C PRO A 473 0.29 -19.17 6.93
N ASP A 474 0.09 -20.37 7.49
CA ASP A 474 0.91 -20.88 8.61
C ASP A 474 2.32 -21.23 8.15
N GLY A 475 2.43 -21.91 7.00
CA GLY A 475 3.72 -22.19 6.40
C GLY A 475 4.48 -20.91 6.05
N TRP A 476 3.77 -19.92 5.51
CA TRP A 476 4.33 -18.61 5.16
C TRP A 476 4.89 -17.89 6.39
N PHE A 477 4.11 -17.82 7.46
CA PHE A 477 4.54 -17.22 8.72
C PHE A 477 5.82 -17.91 9.25
N TYR A 478 5.87 -19.25 9.18
CA TYR A 478 7.03 -20.00 9.63
C TYR A 478 8.26 -19.80 8.72
N ASP A 479 8.06 -19.67 7.41
CA ASP A 479 9.15 -19.57 6.43
C ASP A 479 10.06 -18.37 6.65
N VAL A 480 9.56 -17.28 7.26
CA VAL A 480 10.31 -16.05 7.56
C VAL A 480 10.59 -15.85 9.04
N THR A 481 10.33 -16.84 9.89
CA THR A 481 10.53 -16.73 11.33
C THR A 481 11.98 -16.40 11.71
N GLY A 482 12.15 -15.36 12.52
CA GLY A 482 13.44 -14.91 13.01
C GLY A 482 14.28 -14.12 12.00
N GLY A 483 13.64 -13.56 10.96
CA GLY A 483 14.33 -12.73 9.97
C GLY A 483 15.26 -13.49 9.02
N VAL A 484 15.04 -14.80 8.88
CA VAL A 484 15.78 -15.67 7.96
C VAL A 484 14.83 -16.65 7.28
N TYR A 485 15.11 -16.99 6.02
CA TYR A 485 14.32 -17.97 5.30
C TYR A 485 14.55 -19.39 5.80
N GLN A 486 13.44 -20.05 6.19
CA GLN A 486 13.46 -21.46 6.62
C GLN A 486 13.38 -22.42 5.43
N TYR A 487 13.14 -21.93 4.22
CA TYR A 487 12.90 -22.73 2.99
C TYR A 487 11.78 -23.75 3.18
N TRP A 488 10.73 -23.32 3.89
CA TRP A 488 9.61 -24.16 4.26
C TRP A 488 8.57 -24.19 3.14
N ARG A 489 8.13 -25.40 2.76
CA ARG A 489 7.17 -25.62 1.68
C ARG A 489 5.78 -25.97 2.18
N LYS A 490 5.71 -26.87 3.18
CA LYS A 490 4.49 -27.54 3.65
C LYS A 490 3.66 -26.64 4.57
N ASN A 491 2.44 -27.07 4.95
CA ASN A 491 1.71 -26.40 6.04
C ASN A 491 2.37 -26.67 7.42
N ARG A 492 1.71 -26.34 8.53
CA ARG A 492 2.27 -26.51 9.88
C ARG A 492 1.57 -27.59 10.71
N GLN A 493 0.77 -28.47 10.09
CA GLN A 493 0.09 -29.55 10.77
C GLN A 493 1.09 -30.59 11.30
N LEU A 494 1.06 -30.88 12.61
CA LEU A 494 1.90 -31.89 13.22
C LEU A 494 1.37 -33.30 12.97
N THR A 495 2.21 -34.19 12.43
CA THR A 495 1.86 -35.59 12.16
C THR A 495 3.03 -36.49 12.59
N SER A 496 2.81 -37.41 13.51
CA SER A 496 3.81 -38.38 13.97
C SER A 496 5.17 -37.75 14.38
N GLY A 497 5.12 -36.57 15.02
CA GLY A 497 6.30 -35.83 15.46
C GLY A 497 6.98 -34.96 14.38
N TYR A 498 6.46 -34.93 13.16
CA TYR A 498 6.96 -34.12 12.07
C TYR A 498 5.90 -33.10 11.63
N TYR A 499 6.36 -31.91 11.21
CA TYR A 499 5.46 -30.87 10.74
C TYR A 499 5.25 -30.92 9.23
N GLY A 500 4.01 -30.64 8.84
CA GLY A 500 3.61 -30.23 7.53
C GLY A 500 3.19 -31.34 6.58
N THR A 501 2.09 -31.05 5.87
CA THR A 501 1.59 -31.74 4.69
C THR A 501 1.88 -30.88 3.46
N ASP A 502 2.34 -31.48 2.36
CA ASP A 502 2.39 -30.83 1.06
C ASP A 502 0.95 -30.69 0.58
N LEU A 503 0.41 -29.46 0.59
CA LEU A 503 -0.99 -29.20 0.28
C LEU A 503 -1.34 -29.64 -1.15
N ASN A 504 -0.41 -29.46 -2.11
CA ASN A 504 -0.61 -29.89 -3.49
C ASN A 504 -0.27 -31.38 -3.72
N ARG A 505 -0.45 -32.21 -2.68
CA ARG A 505 -0.44 -33.67 -2.68
C ARG A 505 -1.58 -34.25 -1.83
N ASN A 506 -2.50 -33.41 -1.34
CA ASN A 506 -3.52 -33.77 -0.37
C ASN A 506 -4.94 -33.86 -0.94
N TYR A 507 -5.08 -33.71 -2.28
CA TYR A 507 -6.34 -33.86 -3.00
C TYR A 507 -6.67 -35.32 -3.33
N PRO A 508 -7.95 -35.72 -3.49
CA PRO A 508 -8.35 -37.12 -3.51
C PRO A 508 -8.08 -37.85 -4.84
N TYR A 509 -8.07 -37.10 -5.96
CA TYR A 509 -7.92 -37.77 -7.25
C TYR A 509 -6.51 -38.33 -7.41
N LYS A 510 -6.45 -39.64 -7.66
CA LYS A 510 -5.18 -40.38 -7.77
C LYS A 510 -4.22 -40.20 -6.59
N TRP A 511 -4.76 -39.93 -5.39
CA TRP A 511 -3.94 -39.79 -4.17
C TRP A 511 -3.14 -41.08 -3.89
N ALA A 512 -1.86 -40.95 -3.64
CA ALA A 512 -0.93 -42.04 -3.32
C ALA A 512 -0.80 -43.14 -4.42
N CYS A 513 -1.15 -42.87 -5.68
CA CYS A 513 -1.16 -43.90 -6.70
C CYS A 513 0.18 -44.16 -7.38
N CYS A 514 0.93 -43.06 -7.67
CA CYS A 514 1.76 -43.08 -8.87
C CYS A 514 3.22 -42.66 -8.58
N GLY A 515 3.58 -42.51 -7.34
CA GLY A 515 4.95 -42.20 -6.89
C GLY A 515 5.30 -40.69 -6.95
N GLY A 516 4.30 -39.83 -7.18
CA GLY A 516 4.47 -38.37 -7.19
C GLY A 516 4.49 -37.75 -5.81
N SER A 517 4.03 -38.47 -4.79
CA SER A 517 3.99 -38.05 -3.38
C SER A 517 4.63 -39.08 -2.45
N SER A 518 4.79 -38.73 -1.18
CA SER A 518 5.37 -39.61 -0.15
C SER A 518 4.40 -39.87 1.00
N GLY A 519 4.44 -41.10 1.52
CA GLY A 519 3.76 -41.45 2.78
C GLY A 519 4.61 -41.16 4.04
N ASP A 520 5.87 -40.74 3.86
CA ASP A 520 6.79 -40.43 4.96
C ASP A 520 6.60 -38.95 5.40
N PRO A 521 6.22 -38.67 6.67
CA PRO A 521 6.04 -37.32 7.17
C PRO A 521 7.30 -36.44 7.10
N TRP A 522 8.49 -37.04 7.08
CA TRP A 522 9.76 -36.33 6.91
C TRP A 522 9.94 -35.75 5.50
N SER A 523 9.29 -36.38 4.51
CA SER A 523 9.40 -35.96 3.11
C SER A 523 8.81 -34.57 2.88
N TRP A 524 9.47 -33.77 2.06
CA TRP A 524 8.94 -32.50 1.56
C TRP A 524 7.72 -32.64 0.64
N LYS A 525 7.47 -33.88 0.11
CA LYS A 525 6.27 -34.25 -0.67
C LYS A 525 5.27 -35.05 0.17
N TYR A 526 5.25 -34.92 1.47
CA TYR A 526 4.34 -35.70 2.32
C TYR A 526 2.87 -35.36 2.01
N ARG A 527 2.12 -36.36 1.59
CA ARG A 527 0.72 -36.22 1.13
C ARG A 527 -0.33 -36.14 2.25
N GLY A 528 0.08 -36.19 3.52
CA GLY A 528 -0.84 -36.30 4.64
C GLY A 528 -1.24 -37.75 4.94
N THR A 529 -2.08 -37.94 5.98
CA THR A 529 -2.56 -39.24 6.44
C THR A 529 -3.69 -39.80 5.59
N ALA A 530 -4.43 -38.94 4.92
CA ALA A 530 -5.54 -39.23 4.01
C ALA A 530 -5.75 -38.05 3.06
N PRO A 531 -6.47 -38.20 1.95
CA PRO A 531 -7.00 -37.06 1.19
C PRO A 531 -7.73 -36.11 2.14
N TRP A 532 -7.56 -34.81 1.93
CA TRP A 532 -8.20 -33.79 2.76
C TRP A 532 -7.80 -33.82 4.24
N SER A 533 -6.67 -34.42 4.59
CA SER A 533 -6.19 -34.39 5.99
C SER A 533 -5.76 -33.00 6.46
N ALA A 534 -5.30 -32.15 5.54
CA ALA A 534 -4.96 -30.75 5.84
C ALA A 534 -6.23 -29.88 5.92
N PRO A 535 -6.34 -28.99 6.92
CA PRO A 535 -7.49 -28.09 7.00
C PRO A 535 -7.57 -27.11 5.83
N GLU A 536 -6.44 -26.64 5.32
CA GLU A 536 -6.36 -25.67 4.23
C GLU A 536 -6.98 -26.22 2.95
N THR A 537 -6.64 -27.46 2.57
CA THR A 537 -7.23 -28.11 1.39
C THR A 537 -8.73 -28.39 1.56
N ARG A 538 -9.19 -28.65 2.82
CA ARG A 538 -10.64 -28.76 3.11
C ARG A 538 -11.35 -27.42 2.88
N ARG A 539 -10.75 -26.31 3.28
CA ARG A 539 -11.34 -24.97 3.07
C ARG A 539 -11.52 -24.66 1.59
N LEU A 540 -10.48 -24.94 0.80
CA LEU A 540 -10.57 -24.76 -0.66
C LEU A 540 -11.61 -25.69 -1.27
N ARG A 541 -11.66 -26.98 -0.87
CA ARG A 541 -12.73 -27.90 -1.28
C ARG A 541 -14.12 -27.35 -0.97
N ASP A 542 -14.35 -26.95 0.27
CA ASP A 542 -15.66 -26.48 0.73
C ASP A 542 -16.08 -25.23 -0.05
N PHE A 543 -15.13 -24.36 -0.39
CA PHE A 543 -15.37 -23.23 -1.27
C PHE A 543 -15.76 -23.69 -2.69
N VAL A 544 -14.97 -24.55 -3.33
CA VAL A 544 -15.28 -25.08 -4.69
C VAL A 544 -16.65 -25.79 -4.73
N VAL A 545 -16.98 -26.57 -3.69
CA VAL A 545 -18.29 -27.23 -3.55
C VAL A 545 -19.41 -26.19 -3.42
N SER A 546 -19.19 -25.09 -2.73
CA SER A 546 -20.19 -24.01 -2.59
C SER A 546 -20.54 -23.35 -3.93
N ARG A 547 -19.68 -23.50 -4.94
CA ARG A 547 -19.92 -22.98 -6.29
C ARG A 547 -20.65 -23.95 -7.19
N VAL A 548 -21.09 -25.10 -6.69
CA VAL A 548 -22.05 -25.99 -7.38
C VAL A 548 -23.47 -25.49 -7.09
N ILE A 549 -24.06 -24.79 -8.04
CA ILE A 549 -25.39 -24.18 -7.93
C ILE A 549 -26.32 -24.90 -8.91
N ASP A 550 -27.46 -25.36 -8.41
CA ASP A 550 -28.44 -26.16 -9.20
C ASP A 550 -27.82 -27.40 -9.87
N GLY A 551 -26.84 -28.02 -9.18
CA GLY A 551 -26.11 -29.21 -9.69
C GLY A 551 -25.04 -28.89 -10.74
N GLN A 552 -24.78 -27.64 -11.05
CA GLN A 552 -23.78 -27.20 -12.02
C GLN A 552 -22.64 -26.44 -11.37
N GLN A 553 -21.40 -26.80 -11.68
CA GLN A 553 -20.23 -26.06 -11.26
C GLN A 553 -20.15 -24.72 -12.03
N ARG A 554 -20.07 -23.61 -11.29
CA ARG A 554 -19.99 -22.26 -11.87
C ARG A 554 -18.56 -21.88 -12.26
N ILE A 555 -17.54 -22.37 -11.55
CA ILE A 555 -16.14 -22.19 -11.90
C ILE A 555 -15.85 -23.02 -13.16
N ARG A 556 -15.42 -22.36 -14.22
CA ARG A 556 -15.13 -23.01 -15.51
C ARG A 556 -13.66 -23.06 -15.84
N THR A 557 -12.90 -22.04 -15.42
CA THR A 557 -11.44 -21.99 -15.58
C THR A 557 -10.77 -21.72 -14.23
N HIS A 558 -9.56 -22.20 -14.09
CA HIS A 558 -8.81 -22.09 -12.84
C HIS A 558 -7.31 -22.01 -13.11
N ALA A 559 -6.58 -21.24 -12.27
CA ALA A 559 -5.14 -21.28 -12.18
C ALA A 559 -4.67 -21.30 -10.73
N THR A 560 -3.83 -22.30 -10.39
CA THR A 560 -3.07 -22.30 -9.13
C THR A 560 -1.67 -21.72 -9.38
N LEU A 561 -1.28 -20.75 -8.55
CA LEU A 561 -0.04 -20.01 -8.70
C LEU A 561 1.07 -20.62 -7.87
N HIS A 562 2.13 -21.02 -8.54
CA HIS A 562 3.34 -21.61 -7.99
C HIS A 562 4.60 -20.83 -8.42
N ALA A 563 5.75 -21.16 -7.89
CA ALA A 563 7.06 -20.76 -8.33
C ALA A 563 8.06 -21.88 -7.98
N ASN A 564 9.05 -22.13 -8.84
CA ASN A 564 9.52 -21.39 -10.00
C ASN A 564 9.50 -22.25 -11.28
N GLY A 565 9.68 -21.60 -12.45
CA GLY A 565 9.80 -22.41 -13.68
C GLY A 565 9.47 -21.65 -14.98
N GLU A 566 8.70 -20.56 -14.92
CA GLU A 566 8.11 -19.88 -16.07
C GLU A 566 7.36 -20.85 -17.00
N LEU A 567 6.41 -21.62 -16.38
CA LEU A 567 5.69 -22.68 -17.07
C LEU A 567 4.16 -22.51 -16.94
N VAL A 568 3.45 -22.91 -17.99
CA VAL A 568 2.00 -23.15 -17.96
C VAL A 568 1.78 -24.66 -18.07
N LEU A 569 1.29 -25.27 -16.98
CA LEU A 569 1.09 -26.72 -16.89
C LEU A 569 -0.38 -27.06 -16.93
N TYR A 570 -0.73 -28.15 -17.64
CA TYR A 570 -2.10 -28.68 -17.72
C TYR A 570 -2.17 -30.17 -17.35
N PRO A 571 -3.34 -30.70 -16.93
CA PRO A 571 -3.51 -32.12 -16.57
C PRO A 571 -3.17 -33.07 -17.71
N TRP A 572 -2.79 -34.34 -17.44
CA TRP A 572 -2.73 -34.96 -16.12
C TRP A 572 -1.33 -34.83 -15.52
N GLY A 573 -1.26 -34.65 -14.19
CA GLY A 573 -0.03 -34.71 -13.43
C GLY A 573 0.39 -36.13 -13.05
N TYR A 574 -0.58 -37.04 -12.80
CA TYR A 574 -0.31 -38.39 -12.34
C TYR A 574 0.20 -39.35 -13.42
N VAL A 575 0.02 -39.06 -14.70
CA VAL A 575 0.38 -39.94 -15.83
C VAL A 575 0.82 -39.14 -17.05
N LYS A 576 1.83 -39.65 -17.78
CA LYS A 576 2.38 -39.00 -18.99
C LYS A 576 1.53 -39.12 -20.24
N SER A 577 0.40 -39.81 -20.19
CA SER A 577 -0.56 -39.94 -21.27
C SER A 577 -1.81 -39.12 -20.97
N SER A 578 -2.58 -38.80 -22.00
CA SER A 578 -3.89 -38.16 -21.88
C SER A 578 -5.05 -39.19 -21.80
N THR A 579 -4.76 -40.40 -21.36
CA THR A 579 -5.73 -41.48 -21.26
C THR A 579 -6.93 -41.08 -20.40
N GLY A 580 -8.15 -41.26 -20.93
CA GLY A 580 -9.40 -40.92 -20.21
C GLY A 580 -9.82 -39.44 -20.31
N MET A 581 -9.04 -38.59 -20.97
CA MET A 581 -9.44 -37.21 -21.27
C MET A 581 -10.12 -37.17 -22.66
N PRO A 582 -11.28 -36.53 -22.82
CA PRO A 582 -11.90 -36.32 -24.13
C PRO A 582 -10.96 -35.56 -25.07
N ALA A 583 -11.03 -35.85 -26.35
CA ALA A 583 -10.12 -35.26 -27.33
C ALA A 583 -10.26 -33.74 -27.44
N ASP A 584 -11.51 -33.25 -27.36
CA ASP A 584 -11.78 -31.81 -27.40
C ASP A 584 -11.25 -31.10 -26.13
N ASP A 585 -11.43 -31.72 -24.95
CA ASP A 585 -10.88 -31.16 -23.70
C ASP A 585 -9.36 -31.07 -23.72
N LEU A 586 -8.69 -32.12 -24.25
CA LEU A 586 -7.25 -32.10 -24.43
C LEU A 586 -6.81 -30.98 -25.41
N ALA A 587 -7.60 -30.76 -26.46
CA ALA A 587 -7.35 -29.69 -27.42
C ALA A 587 -7.50 -28.31 -26.71
N VAL A 588 -8.58 -28.12 -25.94
CA VAL A 588 -8.79 -26.89 -25.13
C VAL A 588 -7.62 -26.66 -24.19
N PHE A 589 -7.20 -27.65 -23.40
CA PHE A 589 -6.07 -27.52 -22.50
C PHE A 589 -4.79 -27.11 -23.21
N LYS A 590 -4.48 -27.72 -24.34
CA LYS A 590 -3.27 -27.41 -25.12
C LYS A 590 -3.32 -26.03 -25.72
N THR A 591 -4.45 -25.64 -26.31
CA THR A 591 -4.60 -24.32 -26.92
C THR A 591 -4.55 -23.23 -25.86
N MET A 592 -5.33 -23.34 -24.79
CA MET A 592 -5.31 -22.35 -23.70
C MET A 592 -3.92 -22.22 -23.07
N ALA A 593 -3.23 -23.36 -22.80
CA ALA A 593 -1.89 -23.31 -22.26
C ALA A 593 -0.88 -22.66 -23.22
N SER A 594 -1.01 -22.90 -24.52
CA SER A 594 -0.18 -22.31 -25.56
C SER A 594 -0.38 -20.79 -25.65
N GLU A 595 -1.62 -20.32 -25.69
CA GLU A 595 -2.00 -18.92 -25.75
C GLU A 595 -1.50 -18.16 -24.50
N MET A 596 -1.73 -18.71 -23.30
CA MET A 596 -1.21 -18.11 -22.08
C MET A 596 0.32 -18.03 -22.07
N ALA A 597 0.99 -19.07 -22.56
CA ALA A 597 2.45 -19.10 -22.63
C ALA A 597 3.00 -18.11 -23.67
N GLU A 598 2.29 -17.89 -24.77
CA GLU A 598 2.64 -16.84 -25.75
C GLU A 598 2.48 -15.44 -25.15
N LEU A 599 1.37 -15.19 -24.44
CA LEU A 599 1.05 -13.89 -23.84
C LEU A 599 2.02 -13.47 -22.73
N ASN A 600 2.60 -14.42 -21.98
CA ASN A 600 3.55 -14.10 -20.90
C ASN A 600 5.01 -14.48 -21.21
N GLY A 601 5.28 -15.06 -22.38
CA GLY A 601 6.60 -15.53 -22.77
C GLY A 601 7.10 -16.74 -21.97
N TYR A 602 6.20 -17.54 -21.41
CA TYR A 602 6.51 -18.78 -20.71
C TYR A 602 6.55 -19.97 -21.67
N THR A 603 6.78 -21.16 -21.17
CA THR A 603 6.61 -22.39 -21.94
C THR A 603 5.45 -23.21 -21.39
N TYR A 604 4.80 -24.03 -22.22
CA TYR A 604 3.71 -24.88 -21.75
C TYR A 604 4.02 -26.36 -21.94
N LYS A 605 3.51 -27.17 -21.05
CA LYS A 605 3.59 -28.65 -21.18
C LYS A 605 2.57 -29.32 -20.26
N GLN A 606 2.30 -30.61 -20.51
CA GLN A 606 1.54 -31.44 -19.57
C GLN A 606 2.31 -31.52 -18.24
N SER A 607 1.63 -31.37 -17.10
CA SER A 607 2.22 -31.35 -15.76
C SER A 607 3.15 -32.55 -15.49
N SER A 608 2.71 -33.76 -15.83
CA SER A 608 3.52 -34.97 -15.70
C SER A 608 4.79 -35.03 -16.58
N ARG A 609 4.95 -34.09 -17.54
CA ARG A 609 6.20 -33.94 -18.30
C ARG A 609 7.26 -33.17 -17.55
N LEU A 610 6.85 -32.41 -16.53
CA LEU A 610 7.79 -31.82 -15.58
C LEU A 610 8.28 -32.94 -14.62
N TYR A 611 7.36 -33.50 -13.86
CA TYR A 611 7.53 -34.72 -13.05
C TYR A 611 6.16 -35.31 -12.71
N ILE A 612 6.09 -36.57 -12.28
CA ILE A 612 4.83 -37.18 -11.84
C ILE A 612 4.40 -36.55 -10.51
N THR A 613 3.13 -36.10 -10.48
CA THR A 613 2.43 -35.69 -9.27
C THR A 613 1.29 -36.67 -8.99
N ASP A 614 0.85 -36.80 -7.75
CA ASP A 614 -0.38 -37.50 -7.41
C ASP A 614 -1.08 -36.81 -6.25
N GLY A 615 -2.40 -36.78 -6.30
CA GLY A 615 -3.19 -36.03 -5.33
C GLY A 615 -3.00 -34.53 -5.44
N ASP A 616 -2.78 -34.01 -6.65
CA ASP A 616 -2.67 -32.57 -6.91
C ASP A 616 -4.03 -31.93 -7.22
N GLU A 617 -4.09 -30.62 -7.16
CA GLU A 617 -5.31 -29.85 -7.29
C GLU A 617 -5.87 -29.86 -8.71
N ILE A 618 -5.02 -29.59 -9.73
CA ILE A 618 -5.52 -29.41 -11.10
C ILE A 618 -6.14 -30.70 -11.66
N ASP A 619 -5.58 -31.86 -11.32
CA ASP A 619 -6.13 -33.15 -11.69
C ASP A 619 -7.49 -33.41 -11.01
N TRP A 620 -7.61 -33.04 -9.70
CA TRP A 620 -8.86 -33.16 -8.96
C TRP A 620 -9.95 -32.24 -9.51
N LEU A 621 -9.67 -30.96 -9.74
CA LEU A 621 -10.66 -29.99 -10.23
C LEU A 621 -11.21 -30.37 -11.60
N TYR A 622 -10.33 -30.80 -12.51
CA TYR A 622 -10.78 -31.25 -13.81
C TYR A 622 -11.56 -32.58 -13.74
N TYR A 623 -11.04 -33.60 -13.05
CA TYR A 623 -11.70 -34.90 -12.96
C TYR A 623 -13.09 -34.80 -12.31
N GLN A 624 -13.20 -34.06 -11.21
CA GLN A 624 -14.42 -34.02 -10.42
C GLN A 624 -15.50 -33.10 -10.99
N TYR A 625 -15.07 -31.97 -11.58
CA TYR A 625 -15.97 -30.88 -11.92
C TYR A 625 -15.88 -30.42 -13.39
N GLY A 626 -14.93 -30.91 -14.16
CA GLY A 626 -14.69 -30.45 -15.53
C GLY A 626 -14.13 -29.03 -15.62
N ILE A 627 -13.53 -28.54 -14.53
CA ILE A 627 -12.89 -27.20 -14.50
C ILE A 627 -11.58 -27.27 -15.31
N PHE A 628 -11.43 -26.40 -16.31
CA PHE A 628 -10.18 -26.26 -17.05
C PHE A 628 -9.14 -25.58 -16.17
N SER A 629 -8.29 -26.40 -15.54
CA SER A 629 -7.41 -26.05 -14.45
C SER A 629 -5.95 -26.09 -14.88
N PHE A 630 -5.15 -25.06 -14.53
CA PHE A 630 -3.76 -24.92 -14.90
C PHE A 630 -2.88 -24.63 -13.67
N THR A 631 -1.63 -25.09 -13.69
CA THR A 631 -0.60 -24.59 -12.76
C THR A 631 0.27 -23.58 -13.51
N ILE A 632 0.41 -22.39 -12.94
CA ILE A 632 1.32 -21.35 -13.44
C ILE A 632 2.54 -21.32 -12.52
N GLU A 633 3.66 -21.85 -13.02
CA GLU A 633 4.96 -21.74 -12.35
C GLU A 633 5.57 -20.38 -12.73
N LEU A 634 5.56 -19.45 -11.82
CA LEU A 634 5.99 -18.07 -12.02
C LEU A 634 7.53 -17.95 -12.10
N TYR A 635 8.02 -16.72 -12.30
CA TYR A 635 9.44 -16.37 -12.24
C TYR A 635 10.09 -16.83 -10.91
N PRO A 636 11.38 -17.20 -10.90
CA PRO A 636 12.33 -17.26 -12.01
C PRO A 636 12.30 -18.56 -12.81
N THR A 637 13.01 -18.59 -13.94
CA THR A 637 13.17 -19.82 -14.74
C THR A 637 13.91 -20.93 -13.97
N GLU A 638 13.61 -22.18 -14.29
CA GLU A 638 14.13 -23.39 -13.64
C GLU A 638 15.67 -23.56 -13.65
N GLN A 639 16.41 -22.73 -14.40
CA GLN A 639 17.83 -22.94 -14.70
C GLN A 639 18.80 -22.74 -13.53
N VAL A 640 18.33 -22.33 -12.38
CA VAL A 640 19.20 -22.12 -11.19
C VAL A 640 18.66 -22.98 -10.05
N SER A 641 19.18 -24.17 -9.88
CA SER A 641 18.79 -25.14 -8.84
C SER A 641 19.23 -24.77 -7.41
N SER A 642 19.16 -23.49 -7.04
CA SER A 642 19.52 -23.03 -5.71
C SER A 642 18.28 -22.63 -4.92
N ARG A 643 18.35 -22.75 -3.59
CA ARG A 643 17.31 -22.26 -2.67
C ARG A 643 16.97 -20.77 -2.90
N ALA A 644 17.92 -19.98 -3.44
CA ALA A 644 17.74 -18.60 -3.79
C ALA A 644 16.66 -18.33 -4.88
N ASN A 645 16.27 -19.37 -5.65
CA ASN A 645 15.27 -19.21 -6.70
C ASN A 645 13.85 -18.94 -6.17
N TYR A 646 13.56 -19.34 -4.93
CA TYR A 646 12.26 -19.07 -4.31
C TYR A 646 12.17 -17.65 -3.72
N TYR A 647 13.31 -16.96 -3.60
CA TYR A 647 13.40 -15.64 -2.97
C TYR A 647 14.17 -14.66 -3.86
N PRO A 648 13.65 -14.34 -5.05
CA PRO A 648 14.25 -13.31 -5.90
C PRO A 648 14.20 -11.95 -5.19
N ASN A 649 15.08 -11.02 -5.58
CA ASN A 649 15.02 -9.67 -5.06
C ASN A 649 13.68 -9.02 -5.44
N TYR A 650 13.05 -8.29 -4.52
CA TYR A 650 11.75 -7.65 -4.74
C TYR A 650 11.71 -6.73 -5.97
N SER A 651 12.82 -6.13 -6.35
CA SER A 651 12.91 -5.22 -7.51
C SER A 651 12.42 -5.84 -8.83
N VAL A 652 12.35 -7.18 -8.93
CA VAL A 652 11.83 -7.86 -10.12
C VAL A 652 10.31 -8.01 -10.10
N VAL A 653 9.66 -7.92 -8.92
CA VAL A 653 8.24 -8.23 -8.74
C VAL A 653 7.35 -7.40 -9.67
N PRO A 654 7.47 -6.06 -9.76
CA PRO A 654 6.56 -5.27 -10.60
C PRO A 654 6.61 -5.69 -12.08
N ALA A 655 7.80 -5.93 -12.62
CA ALA A 655 7.96 -6.34 -14.02
C ALA A 655 7.46 -7.78 -14.25
N GLN A 656 7.73 -8.69 -13.32
CA GLN A 656 7.37 -10.10 -13.48
C GLN A 656 5.88 -10.36 -13.25
N THR A 657 5.22 -9.62 -12.38
CA THR A 657 3.76 -9.70 -12.20
C THR A 657 3.03 -9.08 -13.40
N ALA A 658 3.47 -7.91 -13.86
CA ALA A 658 2.89 -7.25 -15.04
C ALA A 658 3.03 -8.09 -16.32
N ARG A 659 4.12 -8.85 -16.46
CA ARG A 659 4.34 -9.77 -17.59
C ARG A 659 3.21 -10.78 -17.78
N ASN A 660 2.55 -11.18 -16.71
CA ASN A 660 1.48 -12.17 -16.72
C ASN A 660 0.09 -11.59 -17.00
N ARG A 661 -0.07 -10.25 -17.11
CA ARG A 661 -1.36 -9.58 -17.27
C ARG A 661 -2.20 -10.21 -18.41
N GLY A 662 -1.62 -10.32 -19.60
CA GLY A 662 -2.33 -10.85 -20.78
C GLY A 662 -2.82 -12.29 -20.57
N ALA A 663 -1.97 -13.17 -20.01
CA ALA A 663 -2.29 -14.57 -19.76
C ALA A 663 -3.48 -14.73 -18.79
N PHE A 664 -3.54 -13.91 -17.73
CA PHE A 664 -4.65 -13.98 -16.77
C PHE A 664 -5.94 -13.36 -17.33
N LEU A 665 -5.86 -12.24 -18.05
CA LEU A 665 -7.06 -11.70 -18.71
C LEU A 665 -7.64 -12.68 -19.74
N TYR A 666 -6.79 -13.42 -20.46
CA TYR A 666 -7.20 -14.51 -21.35
C TYR A 666 -7.89 -15.65 -20.56
N LEU A 667 -7.32 -16.11 -19.45
CA LEU A 667 -7.92 -17.14 -18.60
C LEU A 667 -9.31 -16.73 -18.09
N ILE A 668 -9.48 -15.47 -17.69
CA ILE A 668 -10.74 -14.88 -17.24
C ILE A 668 -11.75 -14.82 -18.39
N GLU A 669 -11.32 -14.44 -19.58
CA GLU A 669 -12.15 -14.43 -20.78
C GLU A 669 -12.70 -15.82 -21.07
N MET A 670 -11.83 -16.83 -21.07
CA MET A 670 -12.18 -18.21 -21.38
C MET A 670 -13.14 -18.85 -20.37
N ALA A 671 -13.31 -18.28 -19.19
CA ALA A 671 -14.37 -18.72 -18.26
C ALA A 671 -15.78 -18.58 -18.84
N GLY A 672 -15.98 -17.73 -19.83
CA GLY A 672 -17.25 -17.68 -20.60
C GLY A 672 -17.59 -19.00 -21.25
N CYS A 673 -16.65 -19.54 -22.00
CA CYS A 673 -16.70 -20.85 -22.64
C CYS A 673 -15.30 -21.31 -23.04
N PRO A 674 -14.67 -22.25 -22.31
CA PRO A 674 -13.31 -22.71 -22.65
C PRO A 674 -13.19 -23.30 -24.06
N TYR A 675 -14.27 -23.86 -24.61
CA TYR A 675 -14.29 -24.46 -25.95
C TYR A 675 -14.22 -23.42 -27.08
N HIS A 676 -14.30 -22.11 -26.79
CA HIS A 676 -13.97 -21.09 -27.77
C HIS A 676 -12.50 -21.15 -28.17
N ALA A 677 -11.62 -21.63 -27.31
CA ALA A 677 -10.21 -21.83 -27.64
C ALA A 677 -9.97 -22.75 -28.83
N ILE A 678 -10.97 -23.60 -29.20
CA ILE A 678 -10.91 -24.55 -30.32
C ILE A 678 -12.08 -24.38 -31.31
N ASP A 679 -12.69 -23.19 -31.35
CA ASP A 679 -13.83 -22.84 -32.23
C ASP A 679 -15.07 -23.73 -32.08
N LYS A 680 -15.27 -24.35 -30.90
CA LYS A 680 -16.39 -25.22 -30.59
C LYS A 680 -17.37 -24.67 -29.54
N GLY A 681 -17.31 -23.36 -29.25
CA GLY A 681 -18.18 -22.71 -28.27
C GLY A 681 -19.67 -22.95 -28.54
N HIS A 682 -20.14 -22.85 -29.79
CA HIS A 682 -21.52 -23.11 -30.18
C HIS A 682 -22.01 -24.57 -29.89
N GLN A 683 -21.09 -25.54 -29.88
CA GLN A 683 -21.40 -26.95 -29.62
C GLN A 683 -21.53 -27.21 -28.11
N TYR A 684 -20.68 -26.59 -27.29
CA TYR A 684 -20.58 -26.95 -25.87
C TYR A 684 -21.24 -25.93 -24.94
N CYS A 685 -21.34 -24.65 -25.35
CA CYS A 685 -21.84 -23.57 -24.50
C CYS A 685 -23.17 -22.97 -24.97
N GLY A 686 -23.68 -23.39 -26.14
CA GLY A 686 -25.01 -22.99 -26.65
C GLY A 686 -25.09 -21.53 -27.10
N ASP A 687 -23.98 -20.81 -27.11
CA ASP A 687 -23.90 -19.43 -27.56
C ASP A 687 -23.35 -19.39 -29.00
N GLY A 688 -24.06 -18.79 -29.90
CA GLY A 688 -23.58 -18.50 -31.27
C GLY A 688 -22.54 -17.37 -31.33
N SER A 689 -21.99 -16.95 -30.20
CA SER A 689 -21.07 -15.80 -30.14
C SER A 689 -19.61 -16.23 -30.28
N THR A 690 -18.91 -15.72 -31.28
CA THR A 690 -17.47 -15.70 -31.31
C THR A 690 -17.03 -14.70 -30.21
N PRO A 691 -16.02 -15.05 -29.37
CA PRO A 691 -15.45 -14.06 -28.45
C PRO A 691 -14.92 -12.86 -29.26
N PRO A 692 -15.01 -11.64 -28.75
CA PRO A 692 -14.34 -10.53 -29.39
C PRO A 692 -12.83 -10.83 -29.48
N PRO A 693 -12.14 -10.32 -30.52
CA PRO A 693 -10.70 -10.48 -30.62
C PRO A 693 -10.03 -9.93 -29.37
N LEU A 694 -9.03 -10.65 -28.85
CA LEU A 694 -8.21 -10.16 -27.75
C LEU A 694 -7.56 -8.83 -28.21
N GLU A 695 -7.86 -7.74 -27.52
CA GLU A 695 -7.11 -6.50 -27.66
C GLU A 695 -5.77 -6.68 -26.91
N LEU A 696 -4.70 -7.00 -27.68
CA LEU A 696 -3.33 -7.24 -27.20
C LEU A 696 -2.61 -5.95 -26.90
#